data_6ef706bd03e737f4eb55ad7aa2a573ad
#
_entry.id   6ef706bd03e737f4eb55ad7aa2a573ad
#
_cell.length_a   1.000
_cell.length_b   1.000
_cell.length_c   1.000
_cell.angle_alpha   90.00
_cell.angle_beta   90.00
_cell.angle_gamma   90.00
#
_symmetry.space_group_name_H-M   'P 1'
#
loop_
_entity.id
_entity.type
_entity.pdbx_description
1 polymer ?
#
loop_
_entity_poly.entity_id
_entity_poly.type
_entity_poly.pdbx_seq_one_letter_code
_entity_poly.pdbx_strand_id
1 'polypeptide(L)'
;MPGFRFTVVFALIAAPALADEPSELTPETVVTATRVPTPIVDIPAGVTVIDRQTIEQRGYTTLTDALSAVPGIHVSQSGGPGGNASVFVRGTDSNQVLVLRDGMPLNDASDSSGAFNFGTDTLADVERIEVIRGPMASLYGSGAIGGVINLISRQGNQPGLHVTSELAGGYPKQVEGNVNASGIDGPFDYSATFEMQAQRGYDTTPQREVIYTGVPDPFRALVGTLNLGYTPIDGTRLSLFLRARGAVFGFNALGNPTFDDDNSTGDDNSLLGRIGVSSKLFNGSYETSVFVGRLQDDRHYTEALNLLDPNLASNDSRYHSYRTDAQWNNTLHLSDLMNVPWLSATDLTFGYEYTGDNINVKVNQTSFGSPYQQSAQAWMTDDALYAGLQTTVLQRVTLTGQVRQDWVDNNAPLTWRLGAVLDVPEVATRFKSAYGTAFRAPSLFDRFGVDSFGYIGNPHLLPESALGWEVGFTTTPIPAVSFGATYFNEQIQNLIVAVFTPVDTAVNIGSAHIQGVETELTLRPAAWLSVQASYTYTDAQNADTGSALLRRPMNTAAFDAAIPPLPGLTIAPELLITGAFQDFLVNDAGDATGTTISSPHGVIANITVTYDVAQHVQLFANGRNLFYSRFEPVNGYQTPGPSFLAGVRLRL
;
A
#
# COMPACT_ATOMS: atom_id res chain seq x y z
N MET A 1 -1.18 -20.31 -42.59
CA MET A 1 -0.77 -19.50 -41.45
C MET A 1 0.68 -19.10 -41.62
N PRO A 2 1.02 -17.87 -41.95
CA PRO A 2 2.41 -17.43 -41.99
C PRO A 2 2.74 -16.59 -40.76
N GLY A 3 3.81 -17.01 -40.07
CA GLY A 3 4.33 -16.32 -38.90
C GLY A 3 5.02 -15.01 -39.27
N PHE A 4 4.61 -13.95 -38.62
CA PHE A 4 5.31 -12.66 -38.65
C PHE A 4 6.46 -12.69 -37.61
N ARG A 5 7.69 -12.63 -38.12
CA ARG A 5 8.90 -12.37 -37.35
C ARG A 5 9.15 -10.86 -37.36
N PHE A 6 8.97 -10.21 -36.20
CA PHE A 6 9.45 -8.84 -35.99
C PHE A 6 10.94 -8.88 -35.63
N THR A 7 11.79 -8.38 -36.51
CA THR A 7 13.20 -8.11 -36.24
C THR A 7 13.29 -6.62 -35.86
N VAL A 8 13.53 -6.33 -34.58
CA VAL A 8 13.83 -4.97 -34.13
C VAL A 8 15.33 -4.74 -34.33
N VAL A 9 15.68 -3.84 -35.22
CA VAL A 9 17.06 -3.38 -35.42
C VAL A 9 17.30 -2.17 -34.53
N PHE A 10 18.14 -2.33 -33.50
CA PHE A 10 18.67 -1.22 -32.71
C PHE A 10 19.86 -0.60 -33.44
N ALA A 11 19.71 0.63 -33.92
CA ALA A 11 20.82 1.44 -34.36
C ALA A 11 21.47 2.15 -33.19
N LEU A 12 22.67 1.75 -32.78
CA LEU A 12 23.49 2.45 -31.79
C LEU A 12 24.07 3.72 -32.45
N ILE A 13 23.61 4.89 -32.01
CA ILE A 13 24.26 6.17 -32.29
C ILE A 13 25.17 6.49 -31.10
N ALA A 14 26.47 6.43 -31.30
CA ALA A 14 27.46 6.82 -30.29
C ALA A 14 27.58 8.36 -30.26
N ALA A 15 27.18 8.99 -29.16
CA ALA A 15 27.48 10.38 -28.85
C ALA A 15 28.61 10.44 -27.80
N PRO A 16 29.50 11.44 -27.83
CA PRO A 16 30.63 11.52 -26.92
C PRO A 16 30.16 11.85 -25.49
N ALA A 17 30.59 11.04 -24.53
CA ALA A 17 30.33 11.23 -23.12
C ALA A 17 31.13 12.43 -22.59
N LEU A 18 30.42 13.43 -22.07
CA LEU A 18 30.94 14.31 -21.03
C LEU A 18 30.66 13.58 -19.71
N ALA A 19 31.72 13.06 -19.09
CA ALA A 19 31.62 12.43 -17.78
C ALA A 19 31.51 13.53 -16.73
N ASP A 20 30.28 13.78 -16.22
CA ASP A 20 30.10 14.32 -14.88
C ASP A 20 30.47 13.20 -13.90
N GLU A 21 31.28 13.52 -12.89
CA GLU A 21 31.58 12.60 -11.79
C GLU A 21 30.27 12.13 -11.16
N PRO A 22 30.09 10.81 -10.90
CA PRO A 22 28.92 10.32 -10.21
C PRO A 22 28.90 10.94 -8.81
N SER A 23 27.87 11.74 -8.51
CA SER A 23 27.58 12.13 -7.13
C SER A 23 27.43 10.85 -6.31
N GLU A 24 28.19 10.71 -5.23
CA GLU A 24 28.00 9.62 -4.27
C GLU A 24 26.53 9.67 -3.82
N LEU A 25 25.73 8.72 -4.31
CA LEU A 25 24.35 8.55 -3.88
C LEU A 25 24.39 8.15 -2.41
N THR A 26 24.00 9.05 -1.51
CA THR A 26 23.75 8.69 -0.12
C THR A 26 22.76 7.53 -0.12
N PRO A 27 23.04 6.42 0.59
CA PRO A 27 22.14 5.28 0.62
C PRO A 27 20.76 5.72 1.11
N GLU A 28 19.73 5.37 0.35
CA GLU A 28 18.36 5.65 0.75
C GLU A 28 18.06 4.97 2.09
N THR A 29 17.52 5.72 3.04
CA THR A 29 17.31 5.28 4.43
C THR A 29 15.82 5.18 4.71
N VAL A 30 15.39 4.07 5.28
CA VAL A 30 14.02 3.84 5.74
C VAL A 30 13.96 3.65 7.25
N VAL A 31 12.86 4.03 7.86
CA VAL A 31 12.61 3.88 9.30
C VAL A 31 11.68 2.68 9.57
N THR A 32 10.75 2.42 8.66
CA THR A 32 9.70 1.42 8.84
C THR A 32 10.24 -0.01 9.10
N ALA A 33 11.39 -0.38 8.53
CA ALA A 33 11.89 -1.76 8.65
C ALA A 33 12.48 -2.10 10.03
N THR A 34 12.95 -1.11 10.77
CA THR A 34 13.73 -1.32 12.00
C THR A 34 13.36 -0.36 13.15
N ARG A 35 12.45 0.59 12.88
CA ARG A 35 12.13 1.75 13.75
C ARG A 35 13.31 2.69 14.01
N VAL A 36 14.42 2.47 13.35
CA VAL A 36 15.62 3.31 13.35
C VAL A 36 15.97 3.64 11.91
N PRO A 37 16.43 4.86 11.58
CA PRO A 37 16.91 5.17 10.24
C PRO A 37 18.02 4.20 9.80
N THR A 38 17.71 3.31 8.88
CA THR A 38 18.59 2.23 8.43
C THR A 38 18.73 2.27 6.91
N PRO A 39 19.94 2.21 6.34
CA PRO A 39 20.14 2.08 4.91
C PRO A 39 19.41 0.84 4.37
N ILE A 40 18.68 0.96 3.26
CA ILE A 40 17.91 -0.15 2.67
C ILE A 40 18.77 -1.40 2.47
N VAL A 41 20.03 -1.20 2.11
CA VAL A 41 20.98 -2.27 1.83
C VAL A 41 21.34 -3.12 3.07
N ASP A 42 21.10 -2.59 4.27
CA ASP A 42 21.41 -3.24 5.56
C ASP A 42 20.14 -3.86 6.19
N ILE A 43 19.01 -3.83 5.49
CA ILE A 43 17.74 -4.37 5.98
C ILE A 43 17.57 -5.82 5.49
N PRO A 44 17.40 -6.79 6.42
CA PRO A 44 17.19 -8.19 6.08
C PRO A 44 15.71 -8.46 5.69
N ALA A 45 15.20 -7.72 4.70
CA ALA A 45 13.85 -7.85 4.15
C ALA A 45 13.80 -7.39 2.70
N GLY A 46 12.72 -7.75 1.99
CA GLY A 46 12.35 -7.12 0.73
C GLY A 46 11.79 -5.71 1.01
N VAL A 47 12.51 -4.67 0.62
CA VAL A 47 12.10 -3.26 0.81
C VAL A 47 12.00 -2.56 -0.53
N THR A 48 10.94 -1.78 -0.72
CA THR A 48 10.78 -0.87 -1.86
C THR A 48 10.39 0.51 -1.33
N VAL A 49 11.05 1.55 -1.82
CA VAL A 49 10.69 2.94 -1.54
C VAL A 49 10.26 3.62 -2.84
N ILE A 50 9.13 4.30 -2.80
CA ILE A 50 8.62 5.11 -3.90
C ILE A 50 8.63 6.55 -3.41
N ASP A 51 9.63 7.31 -3.80
CA ASP A 51 9.82 8.69 -3.39
C ASP A 51 8.92 9.66 -4.19
N ARG A 52 8.85 10.91 -3.77
CA ARG A 52 8.09 11.96 -4.42
C ARG A 52 8.49 12.16 -5.89
N GLN A 53 9.77 12.09 -6.18
CA GLN A 53 10.27 12.23 -7.54
C GLN A 53 9.75 11.10 -8.44
N THR A 54 9.76 9.87 -7.99
CA THR A 54 9.20 8.72 -8.70
C THR A 54 7.69 8.85 -8.91
N ILE A 55 6.94 9.26 -7.87
CA ILE A 55 5.50 9.53 -7.97
C ILE A 55 5.21 10.54 -9.09
N GLU A 56 5.96 11.63 -9.13
CA GLU A 56 5.79 12.69 -10.13
C GLU A 56 6.25 12.30 -11.53
N GLN A 57 7.37 11.60 -11.66
CA GLN A 57 7.91 11.15 -12.94
C GLN A 57 7.05 10.09 -13.61
N ARG A 58 6.40 9.23 -12.83
CA ARG A 58 5.50 8.18 -13.31
C ARG A 58 4.04 8.61 -13.37
N GLY A 59 3.75 9.82 -12.89
CA GLY A 59 2.42 10.39 -12.89
C GLY A 59 1.42 9.58 -12.06
N TYR A 60 1.85 8.98 -10.94
CA TYR A 60 0.96 8.30 -10.03
C TYR A 60 0.09 9.30 -9.29
N THR A 61 -1.22 9.11 -9.32
CA THR A 61 -2.19 10.00 -8.66
C THR A 61 -2.89 9.30 -7.50
N THR A 62 -2.97 7.98 -7.53
CA THR A 62 -3.59 7.14 -6.49
C THR A 62 -2.58 6.18 -5.87
N LEU A 63 -2.90 5.70 -4.68
CA LEU A 63 -2.07 4.71 -3.99
C LEU A 63 -2.01 3.37 -4.76
N THR A 64 -3.10 2.97 -5.39
CA THR A 64 -3.17 1.77 -6.23
C THR A 64 -2.25 1.86 -7.45
N ASP A 65 -2.11 3.05 -8.06
CA ASP A 65 -1.17 3.27 -9.16
C ASP A 65 0.27 2.98 -8.72
N ALA A 66 0.69 3.60 -7.62
CA ALA A 66 2.06 3.49 -7.12
C ALA A 66 2.42 2.05 -6.69
N LEU A 67 1.48 1.33 -6.10
CA LEU A 67 1.71 -0.03 -5.60
C LEU A 67 1.70 -1.08 -6.70
N SER A 68 1.04 -0.83 -7.85
CA SER A 68 0.92 -1.81 -8.93
C SER A 68 2.26 -2.20 -9.60
N ALA A 69 3.28 -1.33 -9.50
CA ALA A 69 4.62 -1.60 -10.04
C ALA A 69 5.59 -2.22 -9.01
N VAL A 70 5.17 -2.38 -7.75
CA VAL A 70 6.03 -2.90 -6.68
C VAL A 70 6.15 -4.43 -6.77
N PRO A 71 7.38 -4.99 -6.74
CA PRO A 71 7.58 -6.44 -6.73
C PRO A 71 6.84 -7.11 -5.59
N GLY A 72 6.24 -8.29 -5.85
CA GLY A 72 5.51 -9.04 -4.84
C GLY A 72 4.16 -8.45 -4.44
N ILE A 73 3.72 -7.38 -5.09
CA ILE A 73 2.39 -6.79 -4.88
C ILE A 73 1.45 -7.09 -6.05
N HIS A 74 0.22 -7.44 -5.71
CA HIS A 74 -0.89 -7.48 -6.64
C HIS A 74 -2.03 -6.60 -6.12
N VAL A 75 -2.51 -5.68 -6.97
CA VAL A 75 -3.67 -4.82 -6.68
C VAL A 75 -4.89 -5.40 -7.37
N SER A 76 -5.93 -5.67 -6.62
CA SER A 76 -7.22 -6.15 -7.11
C SER A 76 -8.30 -5.14 -6.72
N GLN A 77 -8.94 -4.52 -7.71
CA GLN A 77 -9.96 -3.50 -7.49
C GLN A 77 -11.29 -3.95 -8.06
N SER A 78 -12.32 -3.97 -7.20
CA SER A 78 -13.71 -4.17 -7.59
C SER A 78 -14.40 -2.81 -7.67
N GLY A 79 -14.89 -2.48 -8.85
CA GLY A 79 -15.52 -1.20 -9.08
C GLY A 79 -14.60 -0.13 -9.67
N GLY A 80 -15.17 1.07 -9.83
CA GLY A 80 -14.51 2.25 -10.37
C GLY A 80 -13.54 2.90 -9.39
N PRO A 81 -13.03 4.10 -9.73
CA PRO A 81 -12.24 4.90 -8.81
C PRO A 81 -13.01 5.16 -7.51
N GLY A 82 -12.36 4.95 -6.36
CA GLY A 82 -13.01 5.01 -5.04
C GLY A 82 -13.66 3.70 -4.60
N GLY A 83 -13.87 2.75 -5.50
CA GLY A 83 -14.34 1.40 -5.17
C GLY A 83 -13.36 0.62 -4.29
N ASN A 84 -13.79 -0.55 -3.82
CA ASN A 84 -12.95 -1.36 -2.94
C ASN A 84 -11.71 -1.88 -3.68
N ALA A 85 -10.53 -1.50 -3.20
CA ALA A 85 -9.25 -1.98 -3.71
C ALA A 85 -8.47 -2.72 -2.62
N SER A 86 -8.13 -3.97 -2.91
CA SER A 86 -7.33 -4.84 -2.07
C SER A 86 -5.90 -4.94 -2.59
N VAL A 87 -4.95 -5.00 -1.67
CA VAL A 87 -3.53 -5.18 -1.98
C VAL A 87 -3.05 -6.48 -1.35
N PHE A 88 -2.55 -7.39 -2.17
CA PHE A 88 -2.00 -8.67 -1.76
C PHE A 88 -0.47 -8.58 -1.84
N VAL A 89 0.20 -8.75 -0.71
CA VAL A 89 1.67 -8.77 -0.64
C VAL A 89 2.14 -10.21 -0.60
N ARG A 90 2.93 -10.64 -1.59
CA ARG A 90 3.42 -12.03 -1.73
C ARG A 90 2.31 -13.09 -1.72
N GLY A 91 1.06 -12.73 -2.05
CA GLY A 91 -0.08 -13.64 -2.07
C GLY A 91 -0.83 -13.79 -0.74
N THR A 92 -0.44 -13.08 0.32
CA THR A 92 -1.23 -12.96 1.56
C THR A 92 -2.52 -12.19 1.32
N ASP A 93 -3.44 -12.16 2.28
CA ASP A 93 -4.69 -11.41 2.14
C ASP A 93 -4.49 -9.91 2.42
N SER A 94 -5.40 -9.06 1.91
CA SER A 94 -5.31 -7.61 2.09
C SER A 94 -5.43 -7.19 3.57
N ASN A 95 -6.18 -7.92 4.38
CA ASN A 95 -6.28 -7.72 5.82
C ASN A 95 -5.04 -8.20 6.61
N GLN A 96 -4.14 -8.93 5.96
CA GLN A 96 -2.84 -9.37 6.46
C GLN A 96 -1.71 -8.40 6.07
N VAL A 97 -2.06 -7.24 5.51
CA VAL A 97 -1.15 -6.15 5.17
C VAL A 97 -1.49 -4.95 6.05
N LEU A 98 -0.52 -4.53 6.85
CA LEU A 98 -0.68 -3.37 7.72
C LEU A 98 -0.33 -2.09 6.95
N VAL A 99 -1.27 -1.17 6.90
CA VAL A 99 -1.07 0.15 6.28
C VAL A 99 -0.90 1.20 7.37
N LEU A 100 0.17 1.98 7.26
CA LEU A 100 0.50 3.03 8.21
C LEU A 100 0.54 4.39 7.52
N ARG A 101 0.28 5.45 8.27
CA ARG A 101 0.66 6.82 7.91
C ARG A 101 1.49 7.42 9.04
N ASP A 102 2.73 7.74 8.71
CA ASP A 102 3.74 8.21 9.69
C ASP A 102 3.83 7.30 10.92
N GLY A 103 3.66 5.99 10.72
CA GLY A 103 3.69 4.96 11.77
C GLY A 103 2.36 4.73 12.50
N MET A 104 1.28 5.45 12.20
CA MET A 104 -0.04 5.20 12.75
C MET A 104 -0.86 4.25 11.86
N PRO A 105 -1.46 3.16 12.40
CA PRO A 105 -2.26 2.21 11.64
C PRO A 105 -3.53 2.83 11.04
N LEU A 106 -3.79 2.53 9.75
CA LEU A 106 -4.94 3.01 8.98
C LEU A 106 -5.98 1.94 8.66
N ASN A 107 -5.72 0.66 8.96
CA ASN A 107 -6.68 -0.42 8.70
C ASN A 107 -8.01 -0.16 9.44
N ASP A 108 -9.14 -0.24 8.72
CA ASP A 108 -10.46 0.12 9.27
C ASP A 108 -11.08 -1.05 10.04
N ALA A 109 -11.31 -0.86 11.32
CA ALA A 109 -11.91 -1.86 12.21
C ALA A 109 -13.37 -2.18 11.86
N SER A 110 -14.07 -1.31 11.12
CA SER A 110 -15.45 -1.51 10.66
C SER A 110 -15.55 -2.09 9.25
N ASP A 111 -14.42 -2.31 8.56
CA ASP A 111 -14.39 -3.02 7.29
C ASP A 111 -14.67 -4.51 7.49
N SER A 112 -15.33 -5.14 6.51
CA SER A 112 -15.77 -6.54 6.57
C SER A 112 -14.66 -7.55 6.87
N SER A 113 -13.41 -7.18 6.62
CA SER A 113 -12.22 -7.99 6.92
C SER A 113 -11.22 -7.29 7.82
N GLY A 114 -11.48 -6.04 8.20
CA GLY A 114 -10.53 -5.17 8.90
C GLY A 114 -9.37 -4.72 8.00
N ALA A 115 -9.54 -4.73 6.69
CA ALA A 115 -8.54 -4.27 5.73
C ALA A 115 -8.55 -2.74 5.57
N PHE A 116 -7.51 -2.21 4.93
CA PHE A 116 -7.49 -0.85 4.41
C PHE A 116 -8.03 -0.82 2.98
N ASN A 117 -8.92 0.12 2.66
CA ASN A 117 -9.36 0.33 1.28
C ASN A 117 -8.36 1.23 0.54
N PHE A 118 -7.59 0.66 -0.39
CA PHE A 118 -6.60 1.38 -1.18
C PHE A 118 -7.21 2.24 -2.30
N GLY A 119 -8.50 2.09 -2.60
CA GLY A 119 -9.16 2.74 -3.74
C GLY A 119 -9.51 4.21 -3.52
N THR A 120 -9.52 4.68 -2.27
CA THR A 120 -9.94 6.05 -1.93
C THR A 120 -8.79 6.99 -1.59
N ASP A 121 -7.55 6.49 -1.48
CA ASP A 121 -6.42 7.31 -1.05
C ASP A 121 -5.60 7.86 -2.23
N THR A 122 -5.22 9.15 -2.12
CA THR A 122 -4.49 9.93 -3.11
C THR A 122 -3.07 10.23 -2.61
N LEU A 123 -2.21 10.79 -3.46
CA LEU A 123 -0.77 10.89 -3.20
C LEU A 123 -0.21 12.31 -3.08
N ALA A 124 -1.02 13.37 -3.18
CA ALA A 124 -0.48 14.74 -3.16
C ALA A 124 0.18 15.12 -1.83
N ASP A 125 -0.30 14.56 -0.72
CA ASP A 125 0.23 14.77 0.64
C ASP A 125 1.34 13.78 1.05
N VAL A 126 1.70 12.83 0.17
CA VAL A 126 2.71 11.79 0.41
C VAL A 126 4.08 12.23 -0.09
N GLU A 127 5.10 12.16 0.74
CA GLU A 127 6.50 12.38 0.39
C GLU A 127 7.15 11.11 -0.17
N ARG A 128 6.89 9.97 0.47
CA ARG A 128 7.31 8.65 -0.01
C ARG A 128 6.45 7.54 0.56
N ILE A 129 6.46 6.40 -0.10
CA ILE A 129 5.82 5.16 0.33
C ILE A 129 6.94 4.16 0.63
N GLU A 130 6.96 3.63 1.85
CA GLU A 130 7.88 2.56 2.26
C GLU A 130 7.11 1.24 2.32
N VAL A 131 7.50 0.26 1.50
CA VAL A 131 6.89 -1.07 1.44
C VAL A 131 7.88 -2.09 1.95
N ILE A 132 7.52 -2.83 3.00
CA ILE A 132 8.32 -3.91 3.56
C ILE A 132 7.53 -5.20 3.44
N ARG A 133 8.11 -6.21 2.82
CA ARG A 133 7.47 -7.49 2.56
C ARG A 133 7.91 -8.55 3.58
N GLY A 134 6.97 -9.44 3.93
CA GLY A 134 7.15 -10.53 4.88
C GLY A 134 6.74 -10.20 6.31
N PRO A 135 6.86 -11.15 7.25
CA PRO A 135 6.38 -11.05 8.63
C PRO A 135 7.01 -9.90 9.40
N MET A 136 6.22 -8.90 9.80
CA MET A 136 6.67 -7.69 10.52
C MET A 136 5.94 -7.45 11.85
N ALA A 137 5.15 -8.42 12.31
CA ALA A 137 4.38 -8.27 13.55
C ALA A 137 5.24 -8.09 14.80
N SER A 138 6.48 -8.55 14.80
CA SER A 138 7.44 -8.30 15.89
C SER A 138 7.80 -6.82 16.11
N LEU A 139 7.48 -5.95 15.15
CA LEU A 139 7.62 -4.49 15.27
C LEU A 139 6.26 -3.78 15.32
N TYR A 140 5.31 -4.22 14.52
CA TYR A 140 4.09 -3.47 14.24
C TYR A 140 2.80 -4.13 14.74
N GLY A 141 2.89 -5.34 15.33
CA GLY A 141 1.74 -6.04 15.91
C GLY A 141 0.81 -6.67 14.87
N SER A 142 -0.46 -6.69 15.21
CA SER A 142 -1.49 -7.36 14.45
C SER A 142 -1.63 -6.86 13.02
N GLY A 143 -1.85 -7.80 12.06
CA GLY A 143 -2.11 -7.50 10.65
C GLY A 143 -0.85 -7.39 9.78
N ALA A 144 0.37 -7.44 10.36
CA ALA A 144 1.61 -7.36 9.61
C ALA A 144 2.17 -8.76 9.25
N ILE A 145 1.32 -9.62 8.66
CA ILE A 145 1.69 -10.96 8.17
C ILE A 145 2.43 -10.82 6.83
N GLY A 146 1.75 -10.33 5.80
CA GLY A 146 2.32 -10.18 4.46
C GLY A 146 3.33 -9.04 4.34
N GLY A 147 3.20 -8.03 5.18
CA GLY A 147 4.09 -6.86 5.19
C GLY A 147 3.47 -5.60 5.76
N VAL A 148 4.21 -4.52 5.59
CA VAL A 148 3.82 -3.17 6.03
C VAL A 148 3.97 -2.19 4.88
N ILE A 149 2.98 -1.34 4.66
CA ILE A 149 3.00 -0.22 3.74
C ILE A 149 2.88 1.06 4.56
N ASN A 150 3.92 1.90 4.59
CA ASN A 150 3.92 3.13 5.36
C ASN A 150 3.95 4.35 4.43
N LEU A 151 2.93 5.17 4.55
CA LEU A 151 2.79 6.44 3.83
C LEU A 151 3.44 7.54 4.65
N ILE A 152 4.56 8.05 4.20
CA ILE A 152 5.27 9.14 4.87
C ILE A 152 4.76 10.47 4.31
N SER A 153 4.21 11.30 5.19
CA SER A 153 3.62 12.58 4.83
C SER A 153 4.67 13.65 4.55
N ARG A 154 4.35 14.62 3.69
CA ARG A 154 5.21 15.77 3.39
C ARG A 154 5.46 16.60 4.64
N GLN A 155 6.72 17.04 4.81
CA GLN A 155 7.19 17.86 5.92
C GLN A 155 7.99 19.05 5.39
N GLY A 156 8.13 20.09 6.19
CA GLY A 156 9.08 21.17 5.92
C GLY A 156 10.51 20.66 6.13
N ASN A 157 11.33 20.66 5.08
CA ASN A 157 12.70 20.15 5.10
C ASN A 157 13.73 21.15 4.54
N GLN A 158 13.28 22.31 4.06
CA GLN A 158 14.13 23.36 3.50
C GLN A 158 13.83 24.71 4.15
N PRO A 159 14.84 25.56 4.37
CA PRO A 159 14.64 26.93 4.91
C PRO A 159 13.78 27.78 3.97
N GLY A 160 12.93 28.62 4.55
CA GLY A 160 12.04 29.51 3.81
C GLY A 160 10.73 28.85 3.40
N LEU A 161 9.92 29.57 2.63
CA LEU A 161 8.65 29.09 2.10
C LEU A 161 8.85 28.52 0.70
N HIS A 162 8.45 27.26 0.51
CA HIS A 162 8.40 26.59 -0.79
C HIS A 162 6.95 26.23 -1.10
N VAL A 163 6.49 26.63 -2.29
CA VAL A 163 5.13 26.32 -2.74
C VAL A 163 5.18 25.49 -4.01
N THR A 164 4.52 24.34 -3.98
CA THR A 164 4.28 23.53 -5.18
C THR A 164 2.79 23.50 -5.47
N SER A 165 2.41 23.66 -6.73
CA SER A 165 1.02 23.50 -7.15
C SER A 165 0.93 22.74 -8.46
N GLU A 166 -0.15 21.99 -8.61
CA GLU A 166 -0.43 21.22 -9.81
C GLU A 166 -1.88 21.40 -10.21
N LEU A 167 -2.12 21.54 -11.52
CA LEU A 167 -3.46 21.54 -12.09
C LEU A 167 -3.43 20.74 -13.39
N ALA A 168 -4.33 19.75 -13.49
CA ALA A 168 -4.42 18.86 -14.63
C ALA A 168 -5.87 18.61 -15.03
N GLY A 169 -6.06 18.29 -16.30
CA GLY A 169 -7.35 17.88 -16.84
C GLY A 169 -7.17 16.81 -17.91
N GLY A 170 -8.18 15.99 -18.11
CA GLY A 170 -8.04 14.86 -19.01
C GLY A 170 -9.33 14.16 -19.43
N TYR A 171 -9.13 13.00 -20.01
CA TYR A 171 -10.16 12.08 -20.48
C TYR A 171 -10.08 10.75 -19.71
N PRO A 172 -11.22 10.18 -19.31
CA PRO A 172 -12.60 10.67 -19.45
C PRO A 172 -12.95 11.71 -18.39
N LYS A 173 -13.21 12.97 -18.81
CA LYS A 173 -13.66 14.11 -17.96
C LYS A 173 -13.05 14.09 -16.54
N GLN A 174 -11.75 14.22 -16.46
CA GLN A 174 -10.97 14.19 -15.24
C GLN A 174 -10.37 15.56 -14.96
N VAL A 175 -10.39 16.00 -13.72
CA VAL A 175 -9.74 17.20 -13.22
C VAL A 175 -9.06 16.88 -11.91
N GLU A 176 -7.81 17.29 -11.78
CA GLU A 176 -7.00 17.15 -10.57
C GLU A 176 -6.31 18.47 -10.26
N GLY A 177 -6.22 18.80 -8.99
CA GLY A 177 -5.47 19.97 -8.56
C GLY A 177 -4.98 19.80 -7.13
N ASN A 178 -3.75 20.24 -6.90
CA ASN A 178 -3.20 20.30 -5.55
C ASN A 178 -2.31 21.51 -5.34
N VAL A 179 -2.16 21.90 -4.09
CA VAL A 179 -1.21 22.89 -3.62
C VAL A 179 -0.58 22.40 -2.32
N ASN A 180 0.74 22.50 -2.23
CA ASN A 180 1.50 22.29 -1.00
C ASN A 180 2.34 23.53 -0.69
N ALA A 181 2.30 24.00 0.54
CA ALA A 181 3.17 25.03 1.08
C ALA A 181 3.96 24.41 2.25
N SER A 182 5.28 24.43 2.16
CA SER A 182 6.15 23.81 3.18
C SER A 182 7.41 24.63 3.41
N GLY A 183 8.05 24.45 4.57
CA GLY A 183 9.29 25.16 4.86
C GLY A 183 9.73 25.06 6.32
N ILE A 184 10.88 25.69 6.59
CA ILE A 184 11.43 25.90 7.93
C ILE A 184 11.60 27.39 8.17
N ASP A 185 11.07 27.89 9.28
CA ASP A 185 11.26 29.26 9.75
C ASP A 185 11.63 29.26 11.24
N GLY A 186 12.90 29.56 11.52
CA GLY A 186 13.44 29.47 12.87
C GLY A 186 13.27 28.07 13.48
N PRO A 187 12.58 27.94 14.64
CA PRO A 187 12.34 26.66 15.28
C PRO A 187 11.14 25.88 14.73
N PHE A 188 10.43 26.43 13.74
CA PHE A 188 9.24 25.83 13.18
C PHE A 188 9.53 25.18 11.84
N ASP A 189 9.02 23.95 11.65
CA ASP A 189 8.86 23.30 10.36
C ASP A 189 7.37 23.11 10.07
N TYR A 190 6.97 23.25 8.81
CA TYR A 190 5.56 23.16 8.43
C TYR A 190 5.39 22.61 7.02
N SER A 191 4.26 21.91 6.82
CA SER A 191 3.76 21.54 5.50
C SER A 191 2.23 21.52 5.53
N ALA A 192 1.61 22.19 4.58
CA ALA A 192 0.16 22.17 4.39
C ALA A 192 -0.15 21.78 2.95
N THR A 193 -0.97 20.75 2.76
CA THR A 193 -1.40 20.28 1.44
C THR A 193 -2.91 20.37 1.34
N PHE A 194 -3.40 20.85 0.19
CA PHE A 194 -4.79 20.74 -0.22
C PHE A 194 -4.85 20.08 -1.59
N GLU A 195 -5.72 19.11 -1.76
CA GLU A 195 -5.92 18.37 -3.00
C GLU A 195 -7.39 18.20 -3.32
N MET A 196 -7.71 18.27 -4.61
CA MET A 196 -9.00 17.88 -5.14
C MET A 196 -8.83 17.00 -6.37
N GLN A 197 -9.64 15.96 -6.46
CA GLN A 197 -9.80 15.11 -7.64
C GLN A 197 -11.28 15.01 -8.00
N ALA A 198 -11.59 15.01 -9.28
CA ALA A 198 -12.92 14.72 -9.77
C ALA A 198 -12.82 14.03 -11.14
N GLN A 199 -13.49 12.92 -11.31
CA GLN A 199 -13.57 12.22 -12.59
C GLN A 199 -14.94 11.63 -12.79
N ARG A 200 -15.37 11.57 -14.06
CA ARG A 200 -16.61 10.92 -14.42
C ARG A 200 -16.55 9.40 -14.18
N GLY A 201 -15.32 8.84 -14.19
CA GLY A 201 -15.12 7.40 -14.13
C GLY A 201 -15.48 6.69 -15.45
N TYR A 202 -15.69 5.42 -15.37
CA TYR A 202 -16.07 4.52 -16.46
C TYR A 202 -17.05 3.49 -15.92
N ASP A 203 -17.77 2.83 -16.81
CA ASP A 203 -18.62 1.70 -16.45
C ASP A 203 -17.75 0.50 -16.12
N THR A 204 -17.84 0.01 -14.89
CA THR A 204 -17.02 -1.10 -14.38
C THR A 204 -17.57 -2.47 -14.77
N THR A 205 -18.82 -2.55 -15.18
CA THR A 205 -19.46 -3.78 -15.68
C THR A 205 -18.85 -4.17 -17.02
N PRO A 206 -18.40 -5.42 -17.22
CA PRO A 206 -17.91 -5.87 -18.51
C PRO A 206 -19.00 -5.87 -19.58
N GLN A 207 -18.66 -5.45 -20.81
CA GLN A 207 -19.61 -5.43 -21.92
C GLN A 207 -20.19 -6.80 -22.30
N ARG A 208 -19.62 -7.90 -21.80
CA ARG A 208 -20.15 -9.26 -21.98
C ARG A 208 -21.36 -9.55 -21.10
N GLU A 209 -21.54 -8.77 -20.01
CA GLU A 209 -22.67 -8.94 -19.10
C GLU A 209 -23.96 -8.38 -19.70
N VAL A 210 -25.08 -9.08 -19.49
CA VAL A 210 -26.42 -8.66 -19.99
C VAL A 210 -26.89 -7.37 -19.30
N ILE A 211 -26.38 -7.13 -18.09
CA ILE A 211 -26.71 -5.97 -17.26
C ILE A 211 -25.91 -4.71 -17.63
N TYR A 212 -24.94 -4.78 -18.54
CA TYR A 212 -24.15 -3.64 -18.98
C TYR A 212 -25.02 -2.50 -19.53
N THR A 213 -24.91 -1.31 -18.98
CA THR A 213 -25.66 -0.12 -19.39
C THR A 213 -24.81 0.99 -20.00
N GLY A 214 -23.51 0.98 -19.75
CA GLY A 214 -22.58 2.06 -20.14
C GLY A 214 -22.62 3.25 -19.19
N VAL A 215 -23.25 3.13 -18.01
CA VAL A 215 -23.28 4.17 -16.97
C VAL A 215 -21.93 4.19 -16.23
N PRO A 216 -21.24 5.33 -16.18
CA PRO A 216 -19.93 5.40 -15.53
C PRO A 216 -20.05 5.65 -14.03
N ASP A 217 -19.15 5.07 -13.25
CA ASP A 217 -19.00 5.25 -11.81
C ASP A 217 -18.16 6.51 -11.50
N PRO A 218 -18.77 7.63 -11.09
CA PRO A 218 -18.04 8.88 -10.82
C PRO A 218 -17.24 8.79 -9.53
N PHE A 219 -16.17 9.60 -9.45
CA PHE A 219 -15.36 9.73 -8.24
C PHE A 219 -15.02 11.20 -7.97
N ARG A 220 -15.05 11.59 -6.71
CA ARG A 220 -14.56 12.88 -6.21
C ARG A 220 -13.86 12.68 -4.88
N ALA A 221 -12.73 13.36 -4.69
CA ALA A 221 -12.02 13.38 -3.42
C ALA A 221 -11.53 14.78 -3.10
N LEU A 222 -11.57 15.13 -1.82
CA LEU A 222 -10.94 16.31 -1.23
C LEU A 222 -10.06 15.85 -0.08
N VAL A 223 -8.81 16.33 -0.06
CA VAL A 223 -7.84 16.03 1.01
C VAL A 223 -7.23 17.32 1.50
N GLY A 224 -7.20 17.49 2.81
CA GLY A 224 -6.48 18.57 3.49
C GLY A 224 -5.54 17.97 4.53
N THR A 225 -4.25 18.33 4.49
CA THR A 225 -3.23 17.85 5.43
C THR A 225 -2.45 19.03 6.00
N LEU A 226 -2.17 18.98 7.30
CA LEU A 226 -1.32 19.92 8.02
C LEU A 226 -0.31 19.15 8.86
N ASN A 227 0.97 19.43 8.66
CA ASN A 227 2.08 18.91 9.43
C ASN A 227 2.86 20.07 10.02
N LEU A 228 2.96 20.15 11.34
CA LEU A 228 3.67 21.21 12.07
C LEU A 228 4.68 20.60 13.03
N GLY A 229 5.88 21.14 13.03
CA GLY A 229 6.91 20.86 13.99
C GLY A 229 7.38 22.13 14.70
N TYR A 230 7.71 22.00 15.97
CA TYR A 230 8.32 23.06 16.78
C TYR A 230 9.47 22.48 17.58
N THR A 231 10.66 23.00 17.34
CA THR A 231 11.92 22.60 18.01
C THR A 231 12.36 23.68 19.00
N PRO A 232 11.81 23.67 20.25
CA PRO A 232 12.08 24.69 21.26
C PRO A 232 13.54 24.72 21.73
N ILE A 233 14.17 23.57 21.75
CA ILE A 233 15.57 23.37 22.10
C ILE A 233 16.16 22.28 21.20
N ASP A 234 17.46 22.35 20.94
CA ASP A 234 18.15 21.36 20.12
C ASP A 234 17.87 19.93 20.61
N GLY A 235 17.54 19.05 19.68
CA GLY A 235 17.24 17.64 19.95
C GLY A 235 15.83 17.37 20.43
N THR A 236 14.98 18.38 20.74
CA THR A 236 13.58 18.14 21.14
C THR A 236 12.61 18.78 20.18
N ARG A 237 11.72 17.98 19.57
CA ARG A 237 10.71 18.42 18.61
C ARG A 237 9.30 18.02 19.08
N LEU A 238 8.40 18.99 19.10
CA LEU A 238 6.96 18.79 19.22
C LEU A 238 6.37 18.69 17.82
N SER A 239 5.41 17.80 17.62
CA SER A 239 4.78 17.58 16.31
C SER A 239 3.26 17.55 16.42
N LEU A 240 2.60 18.10 15.39
CA LEU A 240 1.17 18.00 15.15
C LEU A 240 0.96 17.57 13.70
N PHE A 241 0.18 16.53 13.49
CA PHE A 241 -0.29 16.09 12.19
C PHE A 241 -1.81 16.05 12.18
N LEU A 242 -2.43 16.63 11.16
CA LEU A 242 -3.86 16.58 10.91
C LEU A 242 -4.11 16.26 9.44
N ARG A 243 -5.02 15.33 9.17
CA ARG A 243 -5.47 15.00 7.82
C ARG A 243 -6.98 14.79 7.82
N ALA A 244 -7.66 15.46 6.91
CA ALA A 244 -9.06 15.23 6.61
C ALA A 244 -9.19 14.81 5.14
N ARG A 245 -9.88 13.71 4.89
CA ARG A 245 -10.21 13.21 3.55
C ARG A 245 -11.72 12.99 3.45
N GLY A 246 -12.32 13.43 2.36
CA GLY A 246 -13.68 13.08 1.98
C GLY A 246 -13.67 12.57 0.54
N ALA A 247 -14.25 11.39 0.30
CA ALA A 247 -14.40 10.79 -1.02
C ALA A 247 -15.85 10.41 -1.26
N VAL A 248 -16.35 10.66 -2.47
CA VAL A 248 -17.68 10.23 -2.93
C VAL A 248 -17.51 9.51 -4.25
N PHE A 249 -18.11 8.34 -4.37
CA PHE A 249 -18.00 7.50 -5.56
C PHE A 249 -19.31 6.79 -5.90
N GLY A 250 -19.51 6.55 -7.19
CA GLY A 250 -20.55 5.64 -7.68
C GLY A 250 -20.05 4.21 -7.66
N PHE A 251 -20.96 3.27 -7.53
CA PHE A 251 -20.70 1.84 -7.66
C PHE A 251 -21.97 1.12 -8.13
N ASN A 252 -21.80 -0.07 -8.71
CA ASN A 252 -22.93 -0.93 -9.05
C ASN A 252 -23.55 -1.50 -7.78
N ALA A 253 -24.77 -2.04 -7.85
CA ALA A 253 -25.52 -2.57 -6.72
C ALA A 253 -24.67 -3.36 -5.73
N LEU A 254 -24.88 -3.19 -4.44
CA LEU A 254 -24.03 -3.66 -3.34
C LEU A 254 -23.64 -5.14 -3.47
N GLY A 255 -22.33 -5.36 -3.53
CA GLY A 255 -21.70 -6.68 -3.47
C GLY A 255 -21.82 -7.54 -4.70
N ASN A 256 -22.51 -7.07 -5.72
CA ASN A 256 -22.68 -7.82 -6.95
C ASN A 256 -22.90 -6.88 -8.12
N PRO A 257 -22.25 -7.03 -9.29
CA PRO A 257 -22.58 -6.31 -10.50
C PRO A 257 -23.91 -6.82 -11.13
N THR A 258 -24.87 -7.24 -10.31
CA THR A 258 -26.15 -7.84 -10.78
C THR A 258 -27.07 -6.83 -11.42
N PHE A 259 -26.87 -5.56 -11.16
CA PHE A 259 -27.63 -4.48 -11.79
C PHE A 259 -26.76 -3.24 -11.89
N ASP A 260 -26.46 -2.84 -13.12
CA ASP A 260 -25.66 -1.68 -13.43
C ASP A 260 -26.54 -0.44 -13.55
N ASP A 261 -26.62 0.36 -12.51
CA ASP A 261 -27.33 1.62 -12.48
C ASP A 261 -26.51 2.74 -11.80
N ASP A 262 -27.02 3.97 -11.82
CA ASP A 262 -26.39 5.16 -11.22
C ASP A 262 -27.00 5.52 -9.84
N ASN A 263 -27.74 4.61 -9.22
CA ASN A 263 -28.43 4.81 -7.96
C ASN A 263 -27.57 4.59 -6.72
N SER A 264 -26.44 3.90 -6.87
CA SER A 264 -25.60 3.50 -5.75
C SER A 264 -24.45 4.48 -5.54
N THR A 265 -24.30 5.00 -4.33
CA THR A 265 -23.23 5.92 -3.95
C THR A 265 -22.60 5.54 -2.62
N GLY A 266 -21.27 5.70 -2.55
CA GLY A 266 -20.47 5.59 -1.35
C GLY A 266 -19.88 6.94 -0.96
N ASP A 267 -20.03 7.31 0.31
CA ASP A 267 -19.30 8.39 0.97
C ASP A 267 -18.29 7.78 1.93
N ASP A 268 -17.03 8.11 1.78
CA ASP A 268 -15.93 7.65 2.64
C ASP A 268 -15.15 8.84 3.18
N ASN A 269 -15.35 9.16 4.46
CA ASN A 269 -14.75 10.29 5.13
C ASN A 269 -13.81 9.82 6.24
N SER A 270 -12.61 10.39 6.28
CA SER A 270 -11.59 10.05 7.27
C SER A 270 -11.00 11.31 7.91
N LEU A 271 -10.82 11.27 9.23
CA LEU A 271 -10.16 12.32 10.00
C LEU A 271 -9.06 11.67 10.86
N LEU A 272 -7.81 12.05 10.60
CA LEU A 272 -6.64 11.61 11.34
C LEU A 272 -5.99 12.80 12.04
N GLY A 273 -5.81 12.70 13.36
CA GLY A 273 -5.04 13.65 14.16
C GLY A 273 -3.97 12.94 14.96
N ARG A 274 -2.74 13.47 15.01
CA ARG A 274 -1.62 12.93 15.80
C ARG A 274 -0.82 14.06 16.42
N ILE A 275 -0.50 13.94 17.68
CA ILE A 275 0.44 14.83 18.39
C ILE A 275 1.59 14.01 18.95
N GLY A 276 2.75 14.61 19.06
CA GLY A 276 3.91 13.90 19.58
C GLY A 276 5.02 14.80 20.09
N VAL A 277 5.90 14.19 20.85
CA VAL A 277 7.17 14.75 21.28
C VAL A 277 8.26 13.72 21.00
N SER A 278 9.37 14.17 20.43
CA SER A 278 10.59 13.38 20.25
C SER A 278 11.76 14.12 20.81
N SER A 279 12.68 13.41 21.46
CA SER A 279 13.88 14.01 22.05
C SER A 279 15.11 13.14 21.82
N LYS A 280 16.23 13.79 21.46
CA LYS A 280 17.57 13.22 21.43
C LYS A 280 18.32 13.69 22.67
N LEU A 281 18.65 12.76 23.54
CA LEU A 281 19.26 13.01 24.84
C LEU A 281 20.71 12.46 24.85
N PHE A 282 21.53 12.95 25.79
CA PHE A 282 22.91 12.48 25.97
C PHE A 282 23.73 12.54 24.67
N ASN A 283 23.71 13.69 23.99
CA ASN A 283 24.36 13.93 22.69
C ASN A 283 23.88 12.99 21.57
N GLY A 284 22.64 12.54 21.64
CA GLY A 284 22.06 11.65 20.64
C GLY A 284 22.18 10.16 20.95
N SER A 285 22.91 9.76 22.01
CA SER A 285 23.05 8.33 22.36
C SER A 285 21.72 7.69 22.82
N TYR A 286 20.72 8.48 23.19
CA TYR A 286 19.38 8.02 23.52
C TYR A 286 18.33 8.88 22.85
N GLU A 287 17.50 8.23 22.04
CA GLU A 287 16.35 8.85 21.41
C GLU A 287 15.06 8.30 22.04
N THR A 288 14.12 9.19 22.33
CA THR A 288 12.79 8.79 22.86
C THR A 288 11.70 9.59 22.19
N SER A 289 10.56 8.96 21.94
CA SER A 289 9.39 9.65 21.40
C SER A 289 8.09 9.11 22.00
N VAL A 290 7.14 10.00 22.20
CA VAL A 290 5.77 9.67 22.59
C VAL A 290 4.84 10.29 21.58
N PHE A 291 3.90 9.49 21.07
CA PHE A 291 2.87 9.92 20.14
C PHE A 291 1.50 9.45 20.64
N VAL A 292 0.50 10.28 20.39
CA VAL A 292 -0.90 9.91 20.56
C VAL A 292 -1.65 10.36 19.32
N GLY A 293 -2.39 9.44 18.73
CA GLY A 293 -3.16 9.68 17.52
C GLY A 293 -4.59 9.17 17.63
N ARG A 294 -5.47 9.76 16.83
CA ARG A 294 -6.85 9.31 16.65
C ARG A 294 -7.21 9.33 15.17
N LEU A 295 -7.72 8.20 14.70
CA LEU A 295 -8.33 8.03 13.38
C LEU A 295 -9.84 7.86 13.59
N GLN A 296 -10.61 8.52 12.76
CA GLN A 296 -12.05 8.33 12.64
C GLN A 296 -12.35 8.04 11.16
N ASP A 297 -13.06 6.97 10.88
CA ASP A 297 -13.56 6.64 9.56
C ASP A 297 -15.09 6.55 9.60
N ASP A 298 -15.72 7.22 8.63
CA ASP A 298 -17.16 7.25 8.42
C ASP A 298 -17.47 6.85 6.98
N ARG A 299 -18.05 5.66 6.78
CA ARG A 299 -18.50 5.17 5.49
C ARG A 299 -20.01 5.08 5.45
N HIS A 300 -20.60 5.64 4.40
CA HIS A 300 -22.04 5.62 4.17
C HIS A 300 -22.34 5.15 2.75
N TYR A 301 -23.04 4.05 2.64
CA TYR A 301 -23.45 3.48 1.38
C TYR A 301 -24.95 3.64 1.21
N THR A 302 -25.37 4.22 0.10
CA THR A 302 -26.76 4.43 -0.25
C THR A 302 -27.06 3.84 -1.62
N GLU A 303 -28.23 3.22 -1.73
CA GLU A 303 -28.82 2.74 -2.96
C GLU A 303 -30.31 3.10 -2.92
N ALA A 304 -30.75 3.93 -3.85
CA ALA A 304 -32.16 4.30 -3.94
C ALA A 304 -32.94 3.18 -4.64
N LEU A 305 -34.19 2.96 -4.21
CA LEU A 305 -35.08 1.98 -4.85
C LEU A 305 -35.23 2.28 -6.34
N ASN A 306 -34.84 1.33 -7.19
CA ASN A 306 -35.08 1.34 -8.62
C ASN A 306 -36.11 0.26 -8.97
N LEU A 307 -37.21 0.67 -9.59
CA LEU A 307 -38.28 -0.28 -9.98
C LEU A 307 -37.88 -1.20 -11.15
N LEU A 308 -36.75 -0.89 -11.81
CA LEU A 308 -36.17 -1.74 -12.87
C LEU A 308 -35.25 -2.80 -12.30
N ASP A 309 -34.79 -2.63 -11.04
CA ASP A 309 -33.99 -3.63 -10.35
C ASP A 309 -34.83 -4.87 -10.07
N PRO A 310 -34.44 -6.06 -10.56
CA PRO A 310 -35.16 -7.32 -10.31
C PRO A 310 -35.31 -7.64 -8.82
N ASN A 311 -34.36 -7.20 -8.00
CA ASN A 311 -34.34 -7.47 -6.56
C ASN A 311 -35.11 -6.43 -5.76
N LEU A 312 -35.55 -5.32 -6.39
CA LEU A 312 -36.21 -4.19 -5.72
C LEU A 312 -35.41 -3.76 -4.49
N ALA A 313 -34.06 -3.67 -4.65
CA ALA A 313 -33.13 -3.37 -3.57
C ALA A 313 -33.12 -1.87 -3.24
N SER A 314 -32.88 -1.57 -2.01
CA SER A 314 -32.46 -0.25 -1.52
C SER A 314 -31.60 -0.42 -0.29
N ASN A 315 -30.63 0.48 -0.09
CA ASN A 315 -29.70 0.42 1.03
C ASN A 315 -29.41 1.80 1.62
N ASP A 316 -29.31 1.87 2.94
CA ASP A 316 -28.77 3.00 3.73
C ASP A 316 -27.95 2.40 4.87
N SER A 317 -26.67 2.10 4.60
CA SER A 317 -25.78 1.45 5.57
C SER A 317 -24.65 2.38 5.97
N ARG A 318 -24.39 2.44 7.28
CA ARG A 318 -23.36 3.31 7.86
C ARG A 318 -22.40 2.50 8.72
N TYR A 319 -21.13 2.70 8.44
CA TYR A 319 -20.01 2.06 9.12
C TYR A 319 -19.15 3.18 9.71
N HIS A 320 -19.09 3.21 11.02
CA HIS A 320 -18.34 4.21 11.76
C HIS A 320 -17.32 3.53 12.64
N SER A 321 -16.05 3.93 12.56
CA SER A 321 -14.99 3.43 13.40
C SER A 321 -14.15 4.55 14.02
N TYR A 322 -13.59 4.25 15.17
CA TYR A 322 -12.55 5.05 15.81
C TYR A 322 -11.38 4.16 16.18
N ARG A 323 -10.18 4.62 15.87
CA ARG A 323 -8.93 4.06 16.41
C ARG A 323 -8.22 5.13 17.22
N THR A 324 -7.82 4.78 18.45
CA THR A 324 -6.88 5.56 19.24
C THR A 324 -5.58 4.78 19.33
N ASP A 325 -4.47 5.43 19.01
CA ASP A 325 -3.14 4.85 19.05
C ASP A 325 -2.24 5.69 19.96
N ALA A 326 -1.49 5.05 20.83
CA ALA A 326 -0.50 5.69 21.67
C ALA A 326 0.79 4.88 21.66
N GLN A 327 1.91 5.52 21.37
CA GLN A 327 3.20 4.88 21.22
C GLN A 327 4.26 5.58 22.07
N TRP A 328 5.08 4.78 22.74
CA TRP A 328 6.30 5.23 23.39
C TRP A 328 7.46 4.43 22.83
N ASN A 329 8.28 5.05 21.99
CA ASN A 329 9.40 4.43 21.29
C ASN A 329 10.71 4.94 21.85
N ASN A 330 11.70 4.06 22.01
CA ASN A 330 13.02 4.37 22.54
C ASN A 330 14.09 3.69 21.70
N THR A 331 15.19 4.39 21.49
CA THR A 331 16.41 3.86 20.86
C THR A 331 17.61 4.26 21.68
N LEU A 332 18.42 3.28 22.04
CA LEU A 332 19.69 3.47 22.71
C LEU A 332 20.82 3.07 21.76
N HIS A 333 21.62 4.04 21.34
CA HIS A 333 22.78 3.85 20.47
C HIS A 333 23.95 3.32 21.30
N LEU A 334 24.03 1.99 21.44
CA LEU A 334 25.04 1.33 22.28
C LEU A 334 26.45 1.50 21.75
N SER A 335 26.63 1.66 20.45
CA SER A 335 27.91 1.96 19.82
C SER A 335 28.57 3.24 20.37
N ASP A 336 27.75 4.23 20.76
CA ASP A 336 28.24 5.48 21.34
C ASP A 336 28.70 5.33 22.80
N LEU A 337 28.18 4.30 23.46
CA LEU A 337 28.46 4.01 24.88
C LEU A 337 29.54 2.94 25.08
N MET A 338 29.69 2.04 24.09
CA MET A 338 30.59 0.89 24.16
C MET A 338 31.68 1.02 23.09
N ASN A 339 32.92 1.22 23.50
CA ASN A 339 34.04 1.22 22.56
C ASN A 339 34.50 -0.22 22.27
N VAL A 340 33.71 -0.94 21.42
CA VAL A 340 34.03 -2.31 21.01
C VAL A 340 34.44 -2.29 19.53
N PRO A 341 35.69 -2.47 19.16
CA PRO A 341 36.20 -2.21 17.81
C PRO A 341 35.58 -3.08 16.70
N TRP A 342 35.00 -4.24 17.05
CA TRP A 342 34.39 -5.16 16.10
C TRP A 342 32.85 -5.02 16.02
N LEU A 343 32.25 -4.17 16.86
CA LEU A 343 30.82 -3.80 16.79
C LEU A 343 30.68 -2.37 16.30
N SER A 344 29.78 -2.15 15.38
CA SER A 344 29.41 -0.82 14.89
C SER A 344 27.91 -0.76 14.70
N ALA A 345 27.34 0.45 14.70
CA ALA A 345 25.90 0.68 14.52
C ALA A 345 25.03 -0.27 15.37
N THR A 346 25.33 -0.31 16.70
CA THR A 346 24.60 -1.17 17.64
C THR A 346 23.49 -0.37 18.31
N ASP A 347 22.25 -0.69 17.98
CA ASP A 347 21.05 0.01 18.42
C ASP A 347 20.12 -0.95 19.17
N LEU A 348 19.72 -0.58 20.38
CA LEU A 348 18.68 -1.25 21.16
C LEU A 348 17.41 -0.41 21.08
N THR A 349 16.36 -0.95 20.47
CA THR A 349 15.03 -0.35 20.42
C THR A 349 14.10 -1.03 21.41
N PHE A 350 13.22 -0.28 22.07
CA PHE A 350 12.18 -0.84 22.92
C PHE A 350 11.03 0.15 23.08
N GLY A 351 9.87 -0.34 23.40
CA GLY A 351 8.73 0.54 23.57
C GLY A 351 7.47 -0.15 24.03
N TYR A 352 6.45 0.69 24.19
CA TYR A 352 5.09 0.31 24.51
C TYR A 352 4.13 0.93 23.49
N GLU A 353 3.13 0.17 23.12
CA GLU A 353 2.05 0.60 22.23
C GLU A 353 0.70 0.23 22.82
N TYR A 354 -0.26 1.11 22.61
CA TYR A 354 -1.67 0.92 22.91
C TYR A 354 -2.48 1.24 21.65
N THR A 355 -3.35 0.32 21.26
CA THR A 355 -4.34 0.55 20.20
C THR A 355 -5.73 0.24 20.76
N GLY A 356 -6.66 1.16 20.59
CA GLY A 356 -8.06 0.99 20.99
C GLY A 356 -8.98 1.23 19.80
N ASP A 357 -9.71 0.20 19.38
CA ASP A 357 -10.68 0.24 18.28
C ASP A 357 -12.11 0.23 18.80
N ASN A 358 -12.98 0.95 18.10
CA ASN A 358 -14.41 0.97 18.35
C ASN A 358 -15.17 1.00 17.02
N ILE A 359 -16.25 0.24 16.91
CA ILE A 359 -17.14 0.26 15.74
C ILE A 359 -18.58 0.54 16.14
N ASN A 360 -19.30 1.20 15.22
CA ASN A 360 -20.75 1.36 15.26
C ASN A 360 -21.28 1.18 13.83
N VAL A 361 -21.88 0.02 13.56
CA VAL A 361 -22.42 -0.36 12.26
C VAL A 361 -23.93 -0.31 12.32
N LYS A 362 -24.57 0.29 11.31
CA LYS A 362 -26.01 0.30 11.11
C LYS A 362 -26.33 -0.04 9.68
N VAL A 363 -27.14 -1.06 9.47
CA VAL A 363 -27.57 -1.54 8.16
C VAL A 363 -29.08 -1.42 8.09
N ASN A 364 -29.56 -0.68 7.08
CA ASN A 364 -30.97 -0.60 6.73
C ASN A 364 -31.06 -0.92 5.24
N GLN A 365 -31.62 -2.05 4.91
CA GLN A 365 -31.77 -2.51 3.54
C GLN A 365 -33.20 -2.99 3.29
N THR A 366 -33.63 -2.90 2.05
CA THR A 366 -34.82 -3.61 1.54
C THR A 366 -34.35 -4.49 0.40
N SER A 367 -34.77 -5.75 0.40
CA SER A 367 -34.53 -6.69 -0.70
C SER A 367 -35.79 -7.48 -0.95
N PHE A 368 -36.17 -7.64 -2.22
CA PHE A 368 -37.46 -8.25 -2.63
C PHE A 368 -38.68 -7.68 -1.87
N GLY A 369 -38.63 -6.36 -1.57
CA GLY A 369 -39.70 -5.67 -0.83
C GLY A 369 -39.73 -5.96 0.68
N SER A 370 -38.77 -6.71 1.22
CA SER A 370 -38.68 -7.05 2.65
C SER A 370 -37.60 -6.20 3.33
N PRO A 371 -37.94 -5.44 4.38
CA PRO A 371 -36.96 -4.64 5.13
C PRO A 371 -36.09 -5.53 6.00
N TYR A 372 -34.79 -5.21 6.02
CA TYR A 372 -33.79 -5.81 6.88
C TYR A 372 -33.04 -4.70 7.63
N GLN A 373 -33.02 -4.78 8.96
CA GLN A 373 -32.35 -3.79 9.81
C GLN A 373 -31.51 -4.49 10.86
N GLN A 374 -30.23 -4.14 10.90
CA GLN A 374 -29.28 -4.65 11.88
C GLN A 374 -28.37 -3.53 12.41
N SER A 375 -27.82 -3.73 13.58
CA SER A 375 -26.80 -2.85 14.14
C SER A 375 -25.83 -3.62 15.03
N ALA A 376 -24.57 -3.19 15.01
CA ALA A 376 -23.52 -3.71 15.89
C ALA A 376 -22.71 -2.58 16.51
N GLN A 377 -22.34 -2.74 17.78
CA GLN A 377 -21.39 -1.88 18.47
C GLN A 377 -20.42 -2.77 19.24
N ALA A 378 -19.13 -2.52 19.07
CA ALA A 378 -18.08 -3.27 19.73
C ALA A 378 -16.83 -2.42 19.91
N TRP A 379 -15.98 -2.84 20.84
CA TRP A 379 -14.68 -2.24 21.08
C TRP A 379 -13.64 -3.32 21.40
N MET A 380 -12.38 -3.04 21.15
CA MET A 380 -11.24 -3.92 21.41
C MET A 380 -10.01 -3.07 21.75
N THR A 381 -9.15 -3.58 22.60
CA THR A 381 -7.83 -2.98 22.87
C THR A 381 -6.72 -3.97 22.58
N ASP A 382 -5.58 -3.43 22.19
CA ASP A 382 -4.31 -4.14 22.06
C ASP A 382 -3.25 -3.34 22.81
N ASP A 383 -2.66 -3.96 23.82
CA ASP A 383 -1.51 -3.45 24.57
C ASP A 383 -0.28 -4.24 24.17
N ALA A 384 0.85 -3.58 23.92
CA ALA A 384 2.03 -4.30 23.49
C ALA A 384 3.33 -3.74 24.07
N LEU A 385 4.26 -4.65 24.34
CA LEU A 385 5.66 -4.37 24.64
C LEU A 385 6.55 -4.99 23.57
N TYR A 386 7.54 -4.25 23.09
CA TYR A 386 8.49 -4.76 22.12
C TYR A 386 9.92 -4.38 22.48
N ALA A 387 10.87 -5.18 21.99
CA ALA A 387 12.29 -4.88 22.01
C ALA A 387 12.97 -5.41 20.73
N GLY A 388 13.99 -4.68 20.27
CA GLY A 388 14.76 -5.04 19.10
C GLY A 388 16.23 -4.67 19.29
N LEU A 389 17.12 -5.50 18.76
CA LEU A 389 18.55 -5.22 18.70
C LEU A 389 19.00 -5.31 17.24
N GLN A 390 19.69 -4.27 16.78
CA GLN A 390 20.41 -4.26 15.51
C GLN A 390 21.89 -4.02 15.80
N THR A 391 22.77 -4.76 15.13
CA THR A 391 24.22 -4.55 15.27
C THR A 391 24.94 -4.94 13.99
N THR A 392 26.00 -4.21 13.66
CA THR A 392 26.89 -4.56 12.55
C THR A 392 28.22 -5.06 13.12
N VAL A 393 28.57 -6.30 12.78
CA VAL A 393 29.77 -7.01 13.23
C VAL A 393 30.83 -6.93 12.13
N LEU A 394 32.07 -6.58 12.49
CA LEU A 394 33.22 -6.48 11.57
C LEU A 394 32.96 -5.63 10.32
N GLN A 395 32.02 -4.68 10.40
CA GLN A 395 31.56 -3.83 9.27
C GLN A 395 31.05 -4.61 8.06
N ARG A 396 30.65 -5.88 8.23
CA ARG A 396 30.22 -6.78 7.14
C ARG A 396 28.95 -7.54 7.41
N VAL A 397 28.63 -7.81 8.66
CA VAL A 397 27.47 -8.61 9.03
C VAL A 397 26.53 -7.77 9.88
N THR A 398 25.40 -7.38 9.32
CA THR A 398 24.32 -6.74 10.09
C THR A 398 23.38 -7.80 10.60
N LEU A 399 23.17 -7.87 11.90
CA LEU A 399 22.25 -8.78 12.58
C LEU A 399 21.11 -7.99 13.20
N THR A 400 19.90 -8.51 13.08
CA THR A 400 18.71 -7.97 13.73
C THR A 400 17.98 -9.05 14.51
N GLY A 401 17.50 -8.71 15.70
CA GLY A 401 16.63 -9.58 16.50
C GLY A 401 15.54 -8.74 17.13
N GLN A 402 14.29 -9.18 17.04
CA GLN A 402 13.12 -8.45 17.51
C GLN A 402 12.17 -9.40 18.22
N VAL A 403 11.51 -8.92 19.27
CA VAL A 403 10.49 -9.64 20.02
C VAL A 403 9.40 -8.68 20.44
N ARG A 404 8.15 -9.12 20.37
CA ARG A 404 6.97 -8.36 20.80
C ARG A 404 5.96 -9.28 21.45
N GLN A 405 5.41 -8.83 22.56
CA GLN A 405 4.29 -9.43 23.25
C GLN A 405 3.10 -8.49 23.12
N ASP A 406 2.01 -8.99 22.55
CA ASP A 406 0.74 -8.28 22.48
C ASP A 406 -0.24 -8.90 23.48
N TRP A 407 -1.19 -8.11 23.95
CA TRP A 407 -2.33 -8.51 24.76
C TRP A 407 -3.61 -7.98 24.13
N VAL A 408 -4.24 -8.83 23.31
CA VAL A 408 -5.47 -8.50 22.55
C VAL A 408 -6.62 -9.32 23.12
N ASP A 409 -7.54 -8.68 23.85
CA ASP A 409 -8.62 -9.36 24.57
C ASP A 409 -8.10 -10.52 25.46
N ASN A 410 -8.53 -11.76 25.16
CA ASN A 410 -8.11 -12.97 25.87
C ASN A 410 -6.90 -13.67 25.25
N ASN A 411 -6.28 -13.08 24.22
CA ASN A 411 -5.13 -13.64 23.52
C ASN A 411 -3.87 -12.87 23.88
N ALA A 412 -2.74 -13.57 23.90
CA ALA A 412 -1.44 -12.97 24.22
C ALA A 412 -0.36 -13.52 23.25
N PRO A 413 -0.44 -13.17 21.94
CA PRO A 413 0.53 -13.65 20.96
C PRO A 413 1.92 -13.06 21.24
N LEU A 414 2.93 -13.93 21.16
CA LEU A 414 4.34 -13.57 21.19
C LEU A 414 4.90 -13.71 19.78
N THR A 415 5.41 -12.62 19.24
CA THR A 415 6.04 -12.62 17.92
C THR A 415 7.51 -12.25 18.01
N TRP A 416 8.30 -12.79 17.08
CA TRP A 416 9.73 -12.54 17.02
C TRP A 416 10.23 -12.61 15.59
N ARG A 417 11.34 -11.94 15.32
CA ARG A 417 12.01 -11.96 14.01
C ARG A 417 13.52 -11.89 14.20
N LEU A 418 14.22 -12.72 13.44
CA LEU A 418 15.67 -12.72 13.31
C LEU A 418 16.03 -12.37 11.87
N GLY A 419 17.05 -11.56 11.67
CA GLY A 419 17.51 -11.19 10.35
C GLY A 419 19.02 -11.05 10.28
N ALA A 420 19.58 -11.28 9.11
CA ALA A 420 21.00 -11.11 8.83
C ALA A 420 21.23 -10.56 7.43
N VAL A 421 22.18 -9.63 7.31
CA VAL A 421 22.75 -9.18 6.03
C VAL A 421 24.25 -9.40 6.07
N LEU A 422 24.80 -10.07 5.05
CA LEU A 422 26.25 -10.27 4.86
C LEU A 422 26.69 -9.45 3.65
N ASP A 423 27.53 -8.45 3.87
CA ASP A 423 28.18 -7.68 2.81
C ASP A 423 29.49 -8.36 2.39
N VAL A 424 29.60 -8.68 1.08
CA VAL A 424 30.80 -9.28 0.47
C VAL A 424 31.28 -8.33 -0.65
N PRO A 425 32.01 -7.24 -0.29
CA PRO A 425 32.43 -6.21 -1.24
C PRO A 425 33.31 -6.74 -2.37
N GLU A 426 34.06 -7.83 -2.12
CA GLU A 426 34.95 -8.47 -3.08
C GLU A 426 34.24 -8.97 -4.34
N VAL A 427 32.93 -9.24 -4.23
CA VAL A 427 32.06 -9.66 -5.35
C VAL A 427 30.88 -8.70 -5.52
N ALA A 428 30.93 -7.53 -4.90
CA ALA A 428 29.89 -6.50 -4.92
C ALA A 428 28.48 -7.07 -4.64
N THR A 429 28.38 -7.97 -3.66
CA THR A 429 27.16 -8.72 -3.38
C THR A 429 26.82 -8.68 -1.90
N ARG A 430 25.54 -8.44 -1.60
CA ARG A 430 24.96 -8.57 -0.27
C ARG A 430 23.98 -9.71 -0.23
N PHE A 431 24.14 -10.60 0.73
CA PHE A 431 23.21 -11.68 1.02
C PHE A 431 22.34 -11.27 2.20
N LYS A 432 21.05 -11.57 2.12
CA LYS A 432 20.07 -11.26 3.17
C LYS A 432 19.26 -12.50 3.51
N SER A 433 18.90 -12.62 4.78
CA SER A 433 17.96 -13.64 5.24
C SER A 433 17.17 -13.14 6.45
N ALA A 434 15.93 -13.61 6.57
CA ALA A 434 15.11 -13.37 7.73
C ALA A 434 14.24 -14.58 8.04
N TYR A 435 13.87 -14.73 9.32
CA TYR A 435 12.98 -15.76 9.82
C TYR A 435 12.19 -15.21 11.00
N GLY A 436 10.87 -15.36 11.01
CA GLY A 436 10.06 -14.80 12.06
C GLY A 436 8.60 -15.21 12.01
N THR A 437 7.89 -14.82 13.04
CA THR A 437 6.46 -15.06 13.24
C THR A 437 5.67 -13.77 13.09
N ALA A 438 4.39 -13.91 12.70
CA ALA A 438 3.42 -12.83 12.69
C ALA A 438 2.05 -13.33 13.12
N PHE A 439 1.12 -12.42 13.40
CA PHE A 439 -0.26 -12.75 13.70
C PHE A 439 -1.21 -11.67 13.19
N ARG A 440 -2.50 -12.02 13.07
CA ARG A 440 -3.60 -11.08 12.89
C ARG A 440 -4.71 -11.42 13.88
N ALA A 441 -5.05 -10.48 14.74
CA ALA A 441 -6.23 -10.57 15.58
C ALA A 441 -7.49 -10.49 14.70
N PRO A 442 -8.58 -11.23 15.00
CA PRO A 442 -9.85 -11.05 14.33
C PRO A 442 -10.31 -9.59 14.48
N SER A 443 -10.77 -8.98 13.38
CA SER A 443 -11.27 -7.61 13.43
C SER A 443 -12.54 -7.51 14.28
N LEU A 444 -12.92 -6.29 14.66
CA LEU A 444 -14.20 -6.08 15.33
C LEU A 444 -15.39 -6.48 14.45
N PHE A 445 -15.26 -6.31 13.11
CA PHE A 445 -16.29 -6.77 12.19
C PHE A 445 -16.32 -8.30 12.08
N ASP A 446 -15.17 -8.98 11.98
CA ASP A 446 -15.13 -10.45 11.99
C ASP A 446 -15.88 -11.04 13.19
N ARG A 447 -15.80 -10.38 14.34
CA ARG A 447 -16.34 -10.88 15.62
C ARG A 447 -17.76 -10.44 15.90
N PHE A 448 -18.13 -9.20 15.54
CA PHE A 448 -19.39 -8.57 16.00
C PHE A 448 -20.11 -7.83 14.87
N GLY A 449 -19.54 -7.78 13.66
CA GLY A 449 -20.09 -7.06 12.53
C GLY A 449 -21.41 -7.65 12.04
N VAL A 450 -22.15 -6.83 11.32
CA VAL A 450 -23.35 -7.18 10.58
C VAL A 450 -23.30 -6.48 9.23
N ASP A 451 -23.86 -7.10 8.19
CA ASP A 451 -23.95 -6.50 6.87
C ASP A 451 -25.35 -6.63 6.26
N SER A 452 -25.50 -6.13 5.04
CA SER A 452 -26.74 -6.16 4.29
C SER A 452 -27.07 -7.52 3.68
N PHE A 453 -26.16 -8.50 3.75
CA PHE A 453 -26.37 -9.85 3.18
C PHE A 453 -26.73 -10.89 4.24
N GLY A 454 -26.81 -10.49 5.51
CA GLY A 454 -27.17 -11.37 6.63
C GLY A 454 -25.98 -11.91 7.40
N TYR A 455 -24.79 -11.37 7.17
CA TYR A 455 -23.59 -11.72 7.94
C TYR A 455 -23.76 -11.37 9.42
N ILE A 456 -23.32 -12.28 10.29
CA ILE A 456 -23.25 -12.13 11.73
C ILE A 456 -21.86 -12.56 12.20
N GLY A 457 -21.14 -11.64 12.84
CA GLY A 457 -19.79 -11.89 13.36
C GLY A 457 -19.72 -13.04 14.36
N ASN A 458 -18.55 -13.67 14.48
CA ASN A 458 -18.29 -14.78 15.38
C ASN A 458 -17.30 -14.38 16.49
N PRO A 459 -17.77 -14.18 17.74
CA PRO A 459 -16.92 -13.75 18.84
C PRO A 459 -15.88 -14.80 19.30
N HIS A 460 -15.96 -16.03 18.80
CA HIS A 460 -15.09 -17.15 19.20
C HIS A 460 -13.88 -17.35 18.27
N LEU A 461 -13.65 -16.43 17.33
CA LEU A 461 -12.52 -16.51 16.41
C LEU A 461 -11.18 -16.46 17.15
N LEU A 462 -10.25 -17.29 16.72
CA LEU A 462 -8.85 -17.28 17.14
C LEU A 462 -8.04 -16.36 16.20
N PRO A 463 -6.93 -15.77 16.69
CA PRO A 463 -6.00 -15.07 15.83
C PRO A 463 -5.41 -15.98 14.74
N GLU A 464 -5.23 -15.44 13.55
CA GLU A 464 -4.37 -16.04 12.54
C GLU A 464 -2.92 -15.96 13.00
N SER A 465 -2.12 -16.97 12.71
CA SER A 465 -0.70 -17.00 13.01
C SER A 465 0.11 -17.39 11.78
N ALA A 466 1.25 -16.78 11.61
CA ALA A 466 2.13 -17.01 10.47
C ALA A 466 3.57 -17.28 10.93
N LEU A 467 4.25 -18.12 10.16
CA LEU A 467 5.68 -18.38 10.24
C LEU A 467 6.27 -18.25 8.86
N GLY A 468 7.19 -17.30 8.68
CA GLY A 468 7.78 -17.04 7.38
C GLY A 468 9.30 -16.89 7.43
N TRP A 469 9.93 -17.20 6.30
CA TRP A 469 11.37 -16.99 6.10
C TRP A 469 11.66 -16.56 4.67
N GLU A 470 12.75 -15.84 4.52
CA GLU A 470 13.24 -15.40 3.23
C GLU A 470 14.76 -15.49 3.16
N VAL A 471 15.27 -15.71 1.97
CA VAL A 471 16.69 -15.65 1.64
C VAL A 471 16.86 -15.01 0.28
N GLY A 472 17.81 -14.10 0.17
CA GLY A 472 18.03 -13.39 -1.08
C GLY A 472 19.43 -12.80 -1.17
N PHE A 473 19.69 -12.18 -2.30
CA PHE A 473 20.90 -11.41 -2.52
C PHE A 473 20.63 -10.20 -3.42
N THR A 474 21.50 -9.21 -3.32
CA THR A 474 21.57 -8.09 -4.25
C THR A 474 23.02 -7.93 -4.67
N THR A 475 23.28 -7.89 -5.96
CA THR A 475 24.63 -7.71 -6.52
C THR A 475 24.68 -6.49 -7.43
N THR A 476 25.77 -5.72 -7.36
CA THR A 476 26.04 -4.55 -8.20
C THR A 476 27.43 -4.69 -8.81
N PRO A 477 27.61 -5.66 -9.74
CA PRO A 477 28.93 -6.01 -10.29
C PRO A 477 29.61 -4.82 -10.99
N ILE A 478 28.83 -3.92 -11.52
CA ILE A 478 29.26 -2.61 -12.05
C ILE A 478 28.22 -1.55 -11.68
N PRO A 479 28.57 -0.26 -11.56
CA PRO A 479 27.63 0.79 -11.17
C PRO A 479 26.38 0.91 -12.05
N ALA A 480 26.48 0.45 -13.31
CA ALA A 480 25.39 0.48 -14.28
C ALA A 480 24.37 -0.66 -14.10
N VAL A 481 24.66 -1.68 -13.30
CA VAL A 481 23.81 -2.89 -13.18
C VAL A 481 23.65 -3.28 -11.73
N SER A 482 22.41 -3.31 -11.26
CA SER A 482 22.02 -3.91 -9.98
C SER A 482 21.01 -5.01 -10.22
N PHE A 483 21.23 -6.18 -9.63
CA PHE A 483 20.32 -7.32 -9.73
C PHE A 483 20.09 -7.91 -8.33
N GLY A 484 18.83 -8.12 -7.98
CA GLY A 484 18.39 -8.77 -6.76
C GLY A 484 17.50 -9.97 -7.03
N ALA A 485 17.61 -10.99 -6.18
CA ALA A 485 16.67 -12.09 -6.14
C ALA A 485 16.40 -12.50 -4.69
N THR A 486 15.13 -12.80 -4.38
CA THR A 486 14.69 -13.23 -3.03
C THR A 486 13.71 -14.39 -3.17
N TYR A 487 13.99 -15.49 -2.54
CA TYR A 487 13.03 -16.57 -2.32
C TYR A 487 12.35 -16.34 -0.97
N PHE A 488 11.05 -16.54 -0.91
CA PHE A 488 10.25 -16.44 0.32
C PHE A 488 9.36 -17.67 0.49
N ASN A 489 9.06 -18.01 1.76
CA ASN A 489 8.15 -19.07 2.14
C ASN A 489 7.42 -18.67 3.42
N GLU A 490 6.11 -18.86 3.43
CA GLU A 490 5.24 -18.50 4.54
C GLU A 490 4.14 -19.52 4.74
N GLN A 491 3.87 -19.85 6.00
CA GLN A 491 2.78 -20.72 6.42
C GLN A 491 1.86 -19.94 7.34
N ILE A 492 0.57 -19.92 7.01
CA ILE A 492 -0.45 -19.23 7.80
C ILE A 492 -1.43 -20.28 8.33
N GLN A 493 -1.78 -20.18 9.60
CA GLN A 493 -2.71 -21.08 10.29
C GLN A 493 -3.90 -20.30 10.85
N ASN A 494 -5.02 -20.99 11.07
CA ASN A 494 -6.27 -20.43 11.58
C ASN A 494 -6.81 -19.30 10.70
N LEU A 495 -6.73 -19.42 9.37
CA LEU A 495 -7.28 -18.43 8.45
C LEU A 495 -8.72 -18.11 8.79
N ILE A 496 -9.03 -16.82 8.89
CA ILE A 496 -10.39 -16.33 9.09
C ILE A 496 -11.03 -16.09 7.72
N VAL A 497 -12.08 -16.84 7.44
CA VAL A 497 -12.81 -16.75 6.17
C VAL A 497 -14.31 -16.65 6.43
N ALA A 498 -15.02 -15.94 5.54
CA ALA A 498 -16.46 -15.93 5.55
C ALA A 498 -17.02 -17.25 4.98
N VAL A 499 -18.05 -17.78 5.63
CA VAL A 499 -18.84 -18.95 5.16
C VAL A 499 -20.29 -18.55 5.09
N PHE A 500 -20.98 -18.96 4.02
CA PHE A 500 -22.34 -18.49 3.71
C PHE A 500 -23.44 -19.49 4.11
N THR A 501 -23.08 -20.71 4.52
CA THR A 501 -24.03 -21.76 4.91
C THR A 501 -23.55 -22.54 6.12
N PRO A 502 -24.42 -22.90 7.09
CA PRO A 502 -25.85 -22.61 7.20
C PRO A 502 -26.16 -21.18 7.69
N VAL A 503 -25.16 -20.43 8.16
CA VAL A 503 -25.23 -19.03 8.60
C VAL A 503 -24.08 -18.29 7.95
N ASP A 504 -24.32 -17.08 7.46
CA ASP A 504 -23.28 -16.21 6.97
C ASP A 504 -22.48 -15.64 8.15
N THR A 505 -21.26 -16.09 8.31
CA THR A 505 -20.38 -15.76 9.44
C THR A 505 -18.92 -16.00 9.12
N ALA A 506 -18.01 -15.51 9.97
CA ALA A 506 -16.60 -15.83 9.92
C ALA A 506 -16.25 -17.07 10.74
N VAL A 507 -15.33 -17.88 10.24
CA VAL A 507 -14.79 -19.05 10.94
C VAL A 507 -13.28 -19.17 10.72
N ASN A 508 -12.58 -19.78 11.67
CA ASN A 508 -11.20 -20.20 11.46
C ASN A 508 -11.21 -21.53 10.73
N ILE A 509 -10.79 -21.55 9.48
CA ILE A 509 -10.64 -22.78 8.71
C ILE A 509 -9.24 -22.81 8.08
N GLY A 510 -8.65 -24.01 8.16
CA GLY A 510 -7.53 -24.36 7.34
C GLY A 510 -6.25 -23.61 7.59
N SER A 511 -5.37 -23.81 6.66
CA SER A 511 -4.05 -23.20 6.60
C SER A 511 -3.73 -22.79 5.16
N ALA A 512 -2.84 -21.81 5.00
CA ALA A 512 -2.29 -21.44 3.70
C ALA A 512 -0.79 -21.69 3.68
N HIS A 513 -0.31 -22.10 2.51
CA HIS A 513 1.12 -22.17 2.20
C HIS A 513 1.41 -21.27 1.02
N ILE A 514 2.35 -20.34 1.20
CA ILE A 514 2.72 -19.35 0.21
C ILE A 514 4.24 -19.40 0.01
N GLN A 515 4.68 -19.53 -1.24
CA GLN A 515 6.09 -19.49 -1.59
C GLN A 515 6.31 -18.82 -2.93
N GLY A 516 7.52 -18.30 -3.15
CA GLY A 516 7.79 -17.64 -4.42
C GLY A 516 9.19 -17.08 -4.54
N VAL A 517 9.41 -16.43 -5.69
CA VAL A 517 10.66 -15.75 -6.02
C VAL A 517 10.35 -14.34 -6.52
N GLU A 518 11.00 -13.36 -5.96
CA GLU A 518 11.06 -11.99 -6.46
C GLU A 518 12.41 -11.73 -7.11
N THR A 519 12.41 -11.07 -8.27
CA THR A 519 13.63 -10.60 -8.92
C THR A 519 13.49 -9.13 -9.29
N GLU A 520 14.56 -8.39 -9.11
CA GLU A 520 14.64 -6.96 -9.40
C GLU A 520 15.92 -6.68 -10.21
N LEU A 521 15.79 -5.95 -11.31
CA LEU A 521 16.90 -5.55 -12.16
C LEU A 521 16.85 -4.04 -12.40
N THR A 522 17.94 -3.35 -12.10
CA THR A 522 18.12 -1.95 -12.46
C THR A 522 19.31 -1.83 -13.41
N LEU A 523 19.08 -1.20 -14.55
CA LEU A 523 20.08 -0.93 -15.56
C LEU A 523 20.21 0.57 -15.79
N ARG A 524 21.44 1.10 -15.70
CA ARG A 524 21.80 2.49 -16.01
C ARG A 524 22.98 2.52 -16.98
N PRO A 525 22.77 2.05 -18.23
CA PRO A 525 23.87 1.91 -19.20
C PRO A 525 24.44 3.26 -19.66
N ALA A 526 23.67 4.32 -19.49
CA ALA A 526 24.06 5.69 -19.83
C ALA A 526 23.29 6.68 -18.94
N ALA A 527 23.79 7.90 -18.80
CA ALA A 527 23.13 8.96 -18.01
C ALA A 527 21.72 9.29 -18.50
N TRP A 528 21.42 9.03 -19.77
CA TRP A 528 20.11 9.28 -20.39
C TRP A 528 19.16 8.07 -20.35
N LEU A 529 19.52 6.96 -19.71
CA LEU A 529 18.66 5.76 -19.67
C LEU A 529 18.77 5.06 -18.32
N SER A 530 17.66 5.01 -17.61
CA SER A 530 17.44 4.14 -16.47
C SER A 530 16.29 3.18 -16.79
N VAL A 531 16.51 1.89 -16.60
CA VAL A 531 15.49 0.84 -16.77
C VAL A 531 15.40 0.05 -15.49
N GLN A 532 14.19 -0.16 -15.02
CA GLN A 532 13.89 -1.06 -13.91
C GLN A 532 12.97 -2.17 -14.42
N ALA A 533 13.23 -3.39 -13.99
CA ALA A 533 12.40 -4.54 -14.29
C ALA A 533 12.23 -5.38 -13.03
N SER A 534 11.03 -5.82 -12.77
CA SER A 534 10.73 -6.75 -11.70
C SER A 534 9.90 -7.91 -12.20
N TYR A 535 10.10 -9.05 -11.58
CA TYR A 535 9.29 -10.24 -11.82
C TYR A 535 9.08 -10.98 -10.50
N THR A 536 7.85 -11.39 -10.27
CA THR A 536 7.48 -12.19 -9.11
C THR A 536 6.74 -13.45 -9.55
N TYR A 537 7.21 -14.58 -9.08
CA TYR A 537 6.49 -15.84 -9.08
C TYR A 537 5.94 -16.09 -7.68
N THR A 538 4.63 -16.36 -7.56
CA THR A 538 3.95 -16.63 -6.30
C THR A 538 3.08 -17.89 -6.43
N ASP A 539 3.32 -18.87 -5.60
CA ASP A 539 2.48 -20.05 -5.42
C ASP A 539 1.80 -19.95 -4.05
N ALA A 540 0.51 -19.59 -4.06
CA ALA A 540 -0.31 -19.39 -2.87
C ALA A 540 -1.46 -20.40 -2.87
N GLN A 541 -1.47 -21.32 -1.91
CA GLN A 541 -2.39 -22.44 -1.86
C GLN A 541 -3.05 -22.56 -0.48
N ASN A 542 -4.29 -23.01 -0.48
CA ASN A 542 -4.90 -23.60 0.71
C ASN A 542 -4.18 -24.93 1.00
N ALA A 543 -3.50 -25.03 2.13
CA ALA A 543 -2.65 -26.17 2.44
C ALA A 543 -3.45 -27.46 2.73
N ASP A 544 -4.73 -27.34 3.08
CA ASP A 544 -5.59 -28.49 3.39
C ASP A 544 -6.18 -29.12 2.12
N THR A 545 -6.48 -28.31 1.11
CA THR A 545 -7.14 -28.75 -0.13
C THR A 545 -6.18 -28.78 -1.33
N GLY A 546 -5.05 -28.09 -1.26
CA GLY A 546 -4.13 -27.89 -2.39
C GLY A 546 -4.66 -26.97 -3.49
N SER A 547 -5.80 -26.31 -3.28
CA SER A 547 -6.36 -25.38 -4.25
C SER A 547 -5.66 -24.02 -4.18
N ALA A 548 -5.51 -23.35 -5.33
CA ALA A 548 -4.96 -22.00 -5.38
C ALA A 548 -5.86 -21.02 -4.60
N LEU A 549 -5.26 -20.07 -3.89
CA LEU A 549 -5.99 -18.96 -3.30
C LEU A 549 -6.50 -18.04 -4.40
N LEU A 550 -7.70 -17.50 -4.22
CA LEU A 550 -8.37 -16.67 -5.23
C LEU A 550 -7.67 -15.32 -5.39
N ARG A 551 -7.66 -14.77 -6.62
CA ARG A 551 -7.11 -13.46 -6.97
C ARG A 551 -5.61 -13.33 -6.68
N ARG A 552 -4.86 -14.45 -6.75
CA ARG A 552 -3.40 -14.47 -6.59
C ARG A 552 -2.77 -14.91 -7.92
N PRO A 553 -2.35 -13.96 -8.78
CA PRO A 553 -1.66 -14.33 -10.02
C PRO A 553 -0.32 -15.01 -9.69
N MET A 554 -0.07 -16.16 -10.32
CA MET A 554 1.20 -16.88 -10.12
C MET A 554 2.39 -16.09 -10.67
N ASN A 555 2.18 -15.20 -11.64
CA ASN A 555 3.24 -14.45 -12.29
C ASN A 555 2.83 -12.99 -12.41
N THR A 556 3.66 -12.08 -11.93
CA THR A 556 3.54 -10.64 -12.16
C THR A 556 4.87 -10.08 -12.62
N ALA A 557 4.84 -9.04 -13.47
CA ALA A 557 6.03 -8.33 -13.88
C ALA A 557 5.74 -6.85 -14.10
N ALA A 558 6.73 -6.01 -13.81
CA ALA A 558 6.71 -4.60 -14.15
C ALA A 558 8.01 -4.22 -14.88
N PHE A 559 7.88 -3.36 -15.87
CA PHE A 559 9.01 -2.79 -16.61
C PHE A 559 8.83 -1.29 -16.67
N ASP A 560 9.83 -0.57 -16.22
CA ASP A 560 9.85 0.87 -16.16
C ASP A 560 11.10 1.44 -16.78
N ALA A 561 11.00 2.59 -17.44
CA ALA A 561 12.17 3.31 -17.89
C ALA A 561 12.01 4.82 -17.62
N ALA A 562 13.14 5.49 -17.44
CA ALA A 562 13.22 6.94 -17.48
C ALA A 562 14.23 7.34 -18.55
N ILE A 563 13.76 8.08 -19.54
CA ILE A 563 14.52 8.47 -20.72
C ILE A 563 14.49 10.00 -20.83
N PRO A 564 15.54 10.73 -20.44
CA PRO A 564 15.69 12.16 -20.70
C PRO A 564 16.41 12.40 -22.05
N PRO A 565 15.67 12.45 -23.18
CA PRO A 565 16.28 12.59 -24.50
C PRO A 565 16.84 13.99 -24.77
N LEU A 566 16.35 14.99 -24.05
CA LEU A 566 16.74 16.40 -24.13
C LEU A 566 16.75 17.00 -22.72
N PRO A 567 17.54 18.04 -22.45
CA PRO A 567 17.48 18.76 -21.17
C PRO A 567 16.04 19.19 -20.82
N GLY A 568 15.60 18.88 -19.61
CA GLY A 568 14.27 19.18 -19.12
C GLY A 568 13.15 18.27 -19.59
N LEU A 569 13.36 17.40 -20.59
CA LEU A 569 12.36 16.45 -21.07
C LEU A 569 12.64 15.06 -20.50
N THR A 570 11.64 14.45 -19.85
CA THR A 570 11.70 13.03 -19.44
C THR A 570 10.50 12.28 -20.03
N ILE A 571 10.77 11.09 -20.57
CA ILE A 571 9.77 10.14 -21.05
C ILE A 571 9.88 8.90 -20.17
N ALA A 572 8.79 8.53 -19.52
CA ALA A 572 8.73 7.41 -18.58
C ALA A 572 7.65 6.40 -19.02
N PRO A 573 7.98 5.42 -19.89
CA PRO A 573 7.09 4.31 -20.19
C PRO A 573 7.08 3.30 -19.05
N GLU A 574 5.91 2.69 -18.83
CA GLU A 574 5.66 1.64 -17.85
C GLU A 574 4.85 0.50 -18.49
N LEU A 575 5.18 -0.74 -18.18
CA LEU A 575 4.45 -1.93 -18.60
C LEU A 575 4.20 -2.82 -17.39
N LEU A 576 2.93 -3.05 -17.07
CA LEU A 576 2.48 -3.92 -15.99
C LEU A 576 1.88 -5.20 -16.61
N ILE A 577 2.32 -6.36 -16.11
CA ILE A 577 1.88 -7.67 -16.57
C ILE A 577 1.36 -8.45 -15.38
N THR A 578 0.11 -8.88 -15.46
CA THR A 578 -0.54 -9.76 -14.49
C THR A 578 -0.85 -11.09 -15.17
N GLY A 579 -0.34 -12.18 -14.62
CA GLY A 579 -0.63 -13.54 -15.10
C GLY A 579 -2.06 -13.98 -14.80
N ALA A 580 -2.45 -15.13 -15.32
CA ALA A 580 -3.75 -15.72 -15.00
C ALA A 580 -3.83 -16.12 -13.51
N PHE A 581 -5.03 -16.05 -12.95
CA PHE A 581 -5.33 -16.42 -11.57
C PHE A 581 -6.75 -17.02 -11.45
N GLN A 582 -7.05 -17.64 -10.32
CA GLN A 582 -8.39 -18.15 -10.04
C GLN A 582 -9.23 -17.06 -9.38
N ASP A 583 -10.51 -16.96 -9.80
CA ASP A 583 -11.51 -16.07 -9.18
C ASP A 583 -12.86 -16.77 -9.13
N PHE A 584 -13.83 -16.21 -8.44
CA PHE A 584 -15.21 -16.67 -8.51
C PHE A 584 -15.78 -16.39 -9.91
N LEU A 585 -16.55 -17.35 -10.44
CA LEU A 585 -17.29 -17.14 -11.67
C LEU A 585 -18.51 -16.26 -11.37
N VAL A 586 -18.58 -15.14 -12.06
CA VAL A 586 -19.80 -14.32 -12.17
C VAL A 586 -20.51 -14.71 -13.46
N ASN A 587 -21.80 -15.05 -13.38
CA ASN A 587 -22.60 -15.40 -14.53
C ASN A 587 -23.00 -14.17 -15.36
N ASP A 588 -23.65 -14.36 -16.50
CA ASP A 588 -24.08 -13.24 -17.38
C ASP A 588 -25.12 -12.30 -16.72
N ALA A 589 -25.73 -12.71 -15.63
CA ALA A 589 -26.63 -11.88 -14.82
C ALA A 589 -25.90 -11.14 -13.69
N GLY A 590 -24.57 -11.31 -13.57
CA GLY A 590 -23.76 -10.68 -12.53
C GLY A 590 -23.71 -11.43 -11.20
N ASP A 591 -24.31 -12.62 -11.09
CA ASP A 591 -24.33 -13.37 -9.84
C ASP A 591 -23.07 -14.23 -9.66
N ALA A 592 -22.52 -14.24 -8.46
CA ALA A 592 -21.46 -15.17 -8.08
C ALA A 592 -22.04 -16.60 -7.96
N THR A 593 -21.54 -17.52 -8.81
CA THR A 593 -22.09 -18.88 -8.93
C THR A 593 -21.57 -19.85 -7.88
N GLY A 594 -20.60 -19.44 -7.02
CA GLY A 594 -19.91 -20.33 -6.10
C GLY A 594 -18.89 -21.28 -6.76
N THR A 595 -18.76 -21.25 -8.09
CA THR A 595 -17.72 -21.96 -8.84
C THR A 595 -16.53 -21.03 -9.13
N THR A 596 -15.36 -21.60 -9.44
CA THR A 596 -14.17 -20.82 -9.78
C THR A 596 -13.89 -20.87 -11.28
N ILE A 597 -13.30 -19.78 -11.78
CA ILE A 597 -12.84 -19.62 -13.16
C ILE A 597 -11.38 -19.15 -13.15
N SER A 598 -10.64 -19.48 -14.20
CA SER A 598 -9.34 -18.88 -14.45
C SER A 598 -9.52 -17.53 -15.16
N SER A 599 -9.26 -16.44 -14.47
CA SER A 599 -9.20 -15.10 -15.08
C SER A 599 -8.01 -15.01 -16.04
N PRO A 600 -8.17 -14.38 -17.23
CA PRO A 600 -7.09 -14.24 -18.19
C PRO A 600 -6.00 -13.30 -17.68
N HIS A 601 -4.82 -13.37 -18.30
CA HIS A 601 -3.73 -12.43 -18.07
C HIS A 601 -4.08 -11.01 -18.52
N GLY A 602 -3.51 -10.01 -17.83
CA GLY A 602 -3.62 -8.58 -18.16
C GLY A 602 -2.27 -7.98 -18.53
N VAL A 603 -2.27 -7.05 -19.49
CA VAL A 603 -1.10 -6.23 -19.83
C VAL A 603 -1.54 -4.78 -19.94
N ILE A 604 -1.00 -3.92 -19.07
CA ILE A 604 -1.31 -2.49 -19.04
C ILE A 604 -0.04 -1.73 -19.41
N ALA A 605 -0.13 -0.88 -20.42
CA ALA A 605 0.95 -0.01 -20.84
C ALA A 605 0.61 1.46 -20.55
N ASN A 606 1.50 2.13 -19.84
CA ASN A 606 1.38 3.53 -19.45
C ASN A 606 2.57 4.33 -19.99
N ILE A 607 2.43 5.64 -20.11
CA ILE A 607 3.50 6.56 -20.42
C ILE A 607 3.29 7.88 -19.70
N THR A 608 4.35 8.42 -19.13
CA THR A 608 4.38 9.77 -18.60
C THR A 608 5.45 10.58 -19.33
N VAL A 609 5.12 11.80 -19.69
CA VAL A 609 6.04 12.75 -20.31
C VAL A 609 6.03 14.01 -19.45
N THR A 610 7.21 14.44 -19.00
CA THR A 610 7.39 15.71 -18.25
C THR A 610 8.36 16.60 -19.00
N TYR A 611 8.09 17.91 -19.02
CA TYR A 611 8.96 18.89 -19.66
C TYR A 611 9.09 20.16 -18.79
N ASP A 612 10.32 20.45 -18.36
CA ASP A 612 10.67 21.65 -17.63
C ASP A 612 10.81 22.82 -18.62
N VAL A 613 9.73 23.60 -18.77
CA VAL A 613 9.69 24.76 -19.69
C VAL A 613 10.52 25.93 -19.17
N ALA A 614 10.55 26.07 -17.84
CA ALA A 614 11.31 27.08 -17.12
C ALA A 614 11.69 26.56 -15.73
N GLN A 615 12.57 27.26 -15.02
CA GLN A 615 13.05 26.85 -13.69
C GLN A 615 11.92 26.51 -12.69
N HIS A 616 10.75 27.14 -12.81
CA HIS A 616 9.63 26.99 -11.90
C HIS A 616 8.38 26.38 -12.56
N VAL A 617 8.45 25.99 -13.84
CA VAL A 617 7.29 25.54 -14.61
C VAL A 617 7.59 24.23 -15.31
N GLN A 618 6.88 23.19 -14.96
CA GLN A 618 6.90 21.90 -15.61
C GLN A 618 5.55 21.59 -16.24
N LEU A 619 5.53 21.18 -17.50
CA LEU A 619 4.38 20.56 -18.13
C LEU A 619 4.48 19.04 -18.01
N PHE A 620 3.33 18.39 -17.88
CA PHE A 620 3.29 16.93 -17.89
C PHE A 620 2.07 16.40 -18.65
N ALA A 621 2.19 15.17 -19.13
CA ALA A 621 1.11 14.42 -19.74
C ALA A 621 1.25 12.92 -19.40
N ASN A 622 0.16 12.30 -18.94
CA ASN A 622 0.08 10.89 -18.61
C ASN A 622 -0.89 10.21 -19.56
N GLY A 623 -0.52 9.06 -20.11
CA GLY A 623 -1.40 8.15 -20.82
C GLY A 623 -1.42 6.81 -20.12
N ARG A 624 -2.59 6.26 -19.83
CA ARG A 624 -2.78 4.99 -19.12
C ARG A 624 -3.56 4.02 -19.96
N ASN A 625 -3.25 2.73 -19.79
CA ASN A 625 -3.85 1.62 -20.52
C ASN A 625 -3.89 1.85 -22.03
N LEU A 626 -2.77 2.30 -22.61
CA LEU A 626 -2.65 2.74 -24.01
C LEU A 626 -3.03 1.67 -25.04
N PHE A 627 -2.92 0.39 -24.68
CA PHE A 627 -3.25 -0.73 -25.56
C PHE A 627 -4.69 -1.24 -25.38
N TYR A 628 -5.49 -0.51 -24.56
CA TYR A 628 -6.87 -0.87 -24.30
C TYR A 628 -7.04 -2.32 -23.80
N SER A 629 -6.22 -2.71 -22.83
CA SER A 629 -6.37 -4.00 -22.17
C SER A 629 -7.71 -4.05 -21.44
N ARG A 630 -8.51 -5.07 -21.74
CA ARG A 630 -9.79 -5.35 -21.05
C ARG A 630 -9.57 -6.52 -20.08
N PHE A 631 -8.78 -6.28 -19.09
CA PHE A 631 -8.52 -7.23 -18.03
C PHE A 631 -9.55 -7.05 -16.90
N GLU A 632 -9.97 -8.14 -16.29
CA GLU A 632 -10.85 -8.14 -15.12
C GLU A 632 -10.03 -8.48 -13.88
N PRO A 633 -9.60 -7.49 -13.05
CA PRO A 633 -8.86 -7.75 -11.81
C PRO A 633 -9.72 -8.49 -10.77
N VAL A 634 -11.03 -8.37 -10.90
CA VAL A 634 -12.05 -9.17 -10.24
C VAL A 634 -13.02 -9.60 -11.35
N ASN A 635 -13.37 -10.87 -11.39
CA ASN A 635 -14.35 -11.35 -12.39
C ASN A 635 -15.67 -10.60 -12.22
N GLY A 636 -16.21 -10.05 -13.31
CA GLY A 636 -17.35 -9.14 -13.28
C GLY A 636 -17.01 -7.65 -13.15
N TYR A 637 -15.72 -7.27 -13.05
CA TYR A 637 -15.27 -5.86 -13.02
C TYR A 637 -14.13 -5.66 -14.01
N GLN A 638 -14.35 -4.82 -15.02
CA GLN A 638 -13.32 -4.54 -16.03
C GLN A 638 -12.39 -3.40 -15.62
N THR A 639 -11.15 -3.43 -16.12
CA THR A 639 -10.20 -2.31 -15.99
C THR A 639 -10.68 -1.08 -16.77
N PRO A 640 -10.27 0.14 -16.36
CA PRO A 640 -10.55 1.36 -17.12
C PRO A 640 -9.96 1.26 -18.53
N GLY A 641 -10.68 1.82 -19.51
CA GLY A 641 -10.16 2.02 -20.86
C GLY A 641 -9.00 3.02 -20.89
N PRO A 642 -8.46 3.35 -22.09
CA PRO A 642 -7.41 4.35 -22.22
C PRO A 642 -7.82 5.69 -21.63
N SER A 643 -6.93 6.27 -20.83
CA SER A 643 -7.14 7.58 -20.22
C SER A 643 -5.92 8.48 -20.45
N PHE A 644 -6.15 9.79 -20.44
CA PHE A 644 -5.11 10.80 -20.63
C PHE A 644 -5.33 11.95 -19.65
N LEU A 645 -4.26 12.37 -19.01
CA LEU A 645 -4.23 13.52 -18.12
C LEU A 645 -3.06 14.43 -18.52
N ALA A 646 -3.29 15.72 -18.67
CA ALA A 646 -2.22 16.68 -18.93
C ALA A 646 -2.37 17.91 -18.04
N GLY A 647 -1.25 18.46 -17.61
CA GLY A 647 -1.28 19.55 -16.64
C GLY A 647 0.01 20.35 -16.57
N VAL A 648 -0.01 21.28 -15.63
CA VAL A 648 1.11 22.15 -15.28
C VAL A 648 1.43 22.01 -13.79
N ARG A 649 2.72 21.92 -13.49
CA ARG A 649 3.25 21.95 -12.13
C ARG A 649 4.12 23.19 -11.95
N LEU A 650 3.86 23.93 -10.87
CA LEU A 650 4.63 25.12 -10.48
C LEU A 650 5.42 24.79 -9.21
N ARG A 651 6.67 25.26 -9.14
CA ARG A 651 7.55 25.15 -7.97
C ARG A 651 8.16 26.51 -7.67
N LEU A 652 7.78 27.13 -6.54
CA LEU A 652 8.16 28.48 -6.11
C LEU A 652 8.96 28.42 -4.81
#